data_c5297c01fbf9d22afd7d6477bef9f7da
#
_entry.id   c5297c01fbf9d22afd7d6477bef9f7da
#
_cell.length_a   1.000
_cell.length_b   1.000
_cell.length_c   1.000
_cell.angle_alpha   90.00
_cell.angle_beta   90.00
_cell.angle_gamma   90.00
#
_symmetry.space_group_name_H-M   'P 1'
#
loop_
_entity.id
_entity.type
_entity.pdbx_description
1 polymer ?
#
loop_
_entity_poly.entity_id
_entity_poly.type
_entity_poly.pdbx_seq_one_letter_code
_entity_poly.pdbx_strand_id
1 'polypeptide(L)'
;MSKIWLSGFALLSVLLFVSAPEYGASQPEQNTSEALTGKLQKMIVENASVTIQLDLNGLNGSSSLVARPVTLQFEAAANSFFAILVFNDLLRGLQPGSMALALQNSSAGANAMGYGSLPAALRSSLKRLTVEKLPAGQGVDLAVRDSNTGFTFFNIEGHQYNYDAAGRSFTITGGRLHISKQFGSALGNPSETGSLGGTISIGAAMRPIQIDQVVRGETKSMVMPPMQRAVGPRVPNLVTHGPDVIVGDVEDIEEGGNTASQVGLDVGTDSCNNGDQPVDWFALPQNDHPVVPQNLYRMSGGTTNDARFEQIGQSWMKHTFLALEESVCSTCNTSGCQTGTHLCPGCSDPYCCGLNGDQGQLGSRAWMNPFTGSYPAGNDTNGQPTVMDHTSHSHDGVAHRIRVNIDDLNQSLNQGSSYFAEAAYIAPSEYTWCQSHPDQCNMFNNVSYRQFSVTGTNPPFNFSPLAPTVRMQPAIMAWTGATINQIQPDPGNDGIWFMGYKITNPSTGVWHYEYALYNMNLDRSIQSVSVPLGVGVNISNIDFHAPPQEPGWPYDGTFNNQGYSSTPWTVTQASNSITWNAETFAQNQNANAIRFGTLYNFRFDADQPPQTASATVGFLKTGSPMMVAIQAPAGGTPTPTPTPTATATATPTATPRPTPSPRSHASPRPRPTPLPRP
;
A
#
# COMPACT_ATOMS: atom_id res chain seq x y z
N MET A 1 -13.31 -39.34 61.80
CA MET A 1 -14.69 -39.00 62.19
C MET A 1 -15.02 -37.75 61.40
N SER A 2 -15.92 -37.58 60.56
CA SER A 2 -17.20 -38.12 60.22
C SER A 2 -17.50 -37.73 58.78
N LYS A 3 -18.02 -38.67 58.01
CA LYS A 3 -18.59 -38.47 56.70
C LYS A 3 -19.92 -37.72 56.83
N ILE A 4 -20.28 -36.82 55.86
CA ILE A 4 -21.66 -36.60 55.45
C ILE A 4 -21.70 -36.34 53.95
N TRP A 5 -22.57 -37.12 53.32
CA TRP A 5 -23.09 -37.06 51.95
C TRP A 5 -24.14 -35.95 51.80
N LEU A 6 -24.29 -35.42 50.58
CA LEU A 6 -25.58 -35.03 49.94
C LEU A 6 -25.31 -34.67 48.48
N SER A 7 -25.69 -35.50 47.54
CA SER A 7 -26.97 -35.55 46.81
C SER A 7 -27.25 -34.28 45.99
N GLY A 8 -27.05 -34.34 44.79
CA GLY A 8 -27.52 -34.14 43.46
C GLY A 8 -28.86 -33.40 43.26
N PHE A 9 -28.83 -32.48 42.35
CA PHE A 9 -30.00 -32.17 41.51
C PHE A 9 -29.51 -31.82 40.09
N ALA A 10 -29.81 -32.74 39.17
CA ALA A 10 -29.65 -32.48 37.76
C ALA A 10 -30.88 -31.71 37.27
N LEU A 11 -30.70 -30.49 36.79
CA LEU A 11 -31.70 -29.77 36.02
C LEU A 11 -31.49 -30.07 34.54
N LEU A 12 -32.37 -30.86 33.96
CA LEU A 12 -32.46 -31.20 32.56
C LEU A 12 -33.15 -30.04 31.82
N SER A 13 -32.37 -29.16 31.17
CA SER A 13 -32.91 -28.16 30.27
C SER A 13 -33.02 -28.75 28.87
N VAL A 14 -34.22 -29.10 28.47
CA VAL A 14 -34.58 -29.52 27.11
C VAL A 14 -34.57 -28.27 26.24
N LEU A 15 -33.51 -28.09 25.42
CA LEU A 15 -33.48 -27.15 24.31
C LEU A 15 -34.03 -27.85 23.07
N LEU A 16 -35.23 -27.46 22.68
CA LEU A 16 -35.84 -27.81 21.39
C LEU A 16 -35.03 -27.10 20.27
N PHE A 17 -34.20 -27.88 19.58
CA PHE A 17 -33.66 -27.47 18.28
C PHE A 17 -34.72 -27.73 17.21
N VAL A 18 -35.24 -26.66 16.64
CA VAL A 18 -35.99 -26.74 15.38
C VAL A 18 -34.95 -26.87 14.27
N SER A 19 -34.79 -28.06 13.74
CA SER A 19 -33.94 -28.34 12.59
C SER A 19 -34.58 -27.81 11.31
N ALA A 20 -33.92 -26.86 10.65
CA ALA A 20 -34.13 -26.60 9.23
C ALA A 20 -33.54 -27.76 8.40
N PRO A 21 -34.14 -28.14 7.26
CA PRO A 21 -33.63 -29.26 6.50
C PRO A 21 -32.33 -28.91 5.80
N GLU A 22 -31.25 -29.54 6.22
CA GLU A 22 -30.02 -29.64 5.46
C GLU A 22 -30.23 -30.55 4.24
N TYR A 23 -30.11 -30.02 3.04
CA TYR A 23 -29.82 -30.83 1.87
C TYR A 23 -28.30 -31.10 1.86
N GLY A 24 -27.89 -32.07 2.65
CA GLY A 24 -26.54 -32.61 2.66
C GLY A 24 -26.48 -33.87 1.81
N ALA A 25 -25.66 -33.88 0.78
CA ALA A 25 -25.20 -35.11 0.16
C ALA A 25 -24.30 -35.83 1.17
N SER A 26 -24.74 -36.97 1.65
CA SER A 26 -23.99 -37.87 2.54
C SER A 26 -22.80 -38.47 1.82
N GLN A 27 -21.61 -38.09 2.25
CA GLN A 27 -20.39 -38.87 2.07
C GLN A 27 -20.10 -39.62 3.38
N PRO A 28 -19.63 -40.88 3.31
CA PRO A 28 -19.40 -41.67 4.52
C PRO A 28 -18.22 -41.12 5.33
N GLU A 29 -18.46 -40.94 6.62
CA GLU A 29 -17.40 -40.69 7.61
C GLU A 29 -16.42 -41.88 7.62
N GLN A 30 -15.25 -41.69 7.08
CA GLN A 30 -14.07 -42.50 7.41
C GLN A 30 -13.27 -41.79 8.49
N ASN A 31 -13.50 -42.21 9.73
CA ASN A 31 -12.61 -41.95 10.86
C ASN A 31 -11.31 -42.73 10.65
N THR A 32 -10.30 -42.11 10.10
CA THR A 32 -8.89 -42.46 10.31
C THR A 32 -8.07 -41.21 10.26
N SER A 33 -7.35 -40.92 11.32
CA SER A 33 -6.29 -39.89 11.38
C SER A 33 -5.09 -40.33 10.54
N GLU A 34 -5.27 -40.56 9.26
CA GLU A 34 -4.17 -40.59 8.30
C GLU A 34 -3.74 -39.15 8.06
N ALA A 35 -2.53 -38.85 8.50
CA ALA A 35 -1.92 -37.55 8.32
C ALA A 35 -2.01 -37.15 6.85
N LEU A 36 -2.74 -36.07 6.56
CA LEU A 36 -2.94 -35.52 5.24
C LEU A 36 -1.58 -35.34 4.57
N THR A 37 -1.35 -36.06 3.47
CA THR A 37 -0.16 -35.92 2.64
C THR A 37 -0.63 -35.62 1.23
N GLY A 38 -0.10 -34.54 0.63
CA GLY A 38 -0.54 -34.16 -0.70
C GLY A 38 0.02 -32.82 -1.16
N LYS A 39 -0.47 -32.36 -2.30
CA LYS A 39 -0.07 -31.11 -2.92
C LYS A 39 -1.17 -30.06 -2.69
N LEU A 40 -0.85 -29.00 -1.94
CA LEU A 40 -1.68 -27.83 -1.80
C LEU A 40 -1.26 -26.78 -2.83
N GLN A 41 -2.22 -26.23 -3.57
CA GLN A 41 -1.99 -25.18 -4.54
C GLN A 41 -2.89 -23.99 -4.23
N LYS A 42 -2.31 -22.80 -4.13
CA LYS A 42 -3.04 -21.53 -4.20
C LYS A 42 -3.02 -21.09 -5.67
N MET A 43 -4.18 -20.82 -6.22
CA MET A 43 -4.33 -20.45 -7.63
C MET A 43 -5.13 -19.17 -7.77
N ILE A 44 -4.75 -18.31 -8.70
CA ILE A 44 -5.46 -17.07 -9.03
C ILE A 44 -6.00 -17.13 -10.45
N VAL A 45 -6.94 -16.23 -10.74
CA VAL A 45 -7.48 -16.06 -12.10
C VAL A 45 -6.37 -15.56 -13.03
N GLU A 46 -6.09 -16.33 -14.08
CA GLU A 46 -5.23 -15.93 -15.18
C GLU A 46 -5.99 -15.08 -16.20
N ASN A 47 -7.15 -15.55 -16.61
CA ASN A 47 -8.13 -14.83 -17.39
C ASN A 47 -9.52 -15.35 -17.04
N ALA A 48 -10.54 -14.52 -17.22
CA ALA A 48 -11.91 -14.94 -17.03
C ALA A 48 -12.86 -14.21 -17.96
N SER A 49 -13.95 -14.89 -18.33
CA SER A 49 -15.12 -14.30 -18.94
C SER A 49 -16.27 -14.26 -17.93
N VAL A 50 -16.93 -13.13 -17.83
CA VAL A 50 -18.07 -12.92 -16.93
C VAL A 50 -19.26 -12.46 -17.75
N THR A 51 -20.35 -13.18 -17.63
CA THR A 51 -21.62 -12.82 -18.27
C THR A 51 -22.63 -12.45 -17.19
N ILE A 52 -23.14 -11.23 -17.26
CA ILE A 52 -24.21 -10.72 -16.41
C ILE A 52 -25.45 -10.50 -17.27
N GLN A 53 -26.56 -11.12 -16.90
CA GLN A 53 -27.87 -10.92 -17.53
C GLN A 53 -28.77 -10.19 -16.53
N LEU A 54 -29.18 -8.97 -16.84
CA LEU A 54 -30.00 -8.13 -15.98
C LEU A 54 -31.44 -8.09 -16.48
N ASP A 55 -32.40 -8.18 -15.57
CA ASP A 55 -33.81 -7.92 -15.85
C ASP A 55 -34.12 -6.42 -15.63
N LEU A 56 -34.24 -5.68 -16.74
CA LEU A 56 -34.53 -4.25 -16.69
C LEU A 56 -35.90 -3.93 -16.08
N ASN A 57 -36.87 -4.81 -16.16
CA ASN A 57 -38.19 -4.56 -15.60
C ASN A 57 -38.12 -4.54 -14.06
N GLY A 58 -37.45 -5.53 -13.47
CA GLY A 58 -37.20 -5.54 -12.03
C GLY A 58 -36.39 -4.35 -11.54
N LEU A 59 -35.37 -3.94 -12.32
CA LEU A 59 -34.50 -2.82 -11.94
C LEU A 59 -35.13 -1.44 -12.11
N ASN A 60 -36.12 -1.27 -12.97
CA ASN A 60 -36.80 0.00 -13.22
C ASN A 60 -38.21 0.08 -12.60
N GLY A 61 -38.57 -0.87 -11.76
CA GLY A 61 -39.89 -0.89 -11.06
C GLY A 61 -41.08 -1.08 -12.02
N SER A 62 -40.87 -1.66 -13.20
CA SER A 62 -41.92 -1.89 -14.19
C SER A 62 -42.57 -3.25 -13.99
N SER A 63 -43.90 -3.29 -13.83
CA SER A 63 -44.70 -4.52 -13.74
C SER A 63 -44.98 -5.23 -15.06
N SER A 64 -44.22 -4.92 -16.13
CA SER A 64 -44.39 -5.57 -17.42
C SER A 64 -44.03 -7.05 -17.37
N LEU A 65 -44.96 -7.91 -17.81
CA LEU A 65 -44.78 -9.35 -17.85
C LEU A 65 -43.77 -9.87 -18.89
N VAL A 66 -43.24 -8.99 -19.73
CA VAL A 66 -42.23 -9.35 -20.74
C VAL A 66 -40.86 -8.88 -20.27
N ALA A 67 -40.10 -9.80 -19.70
CA ALA A 67 -38.70 -9.55 -19.35
C ALA A 67 -37.92 -9.08 -20.58
N ARG A 68 -37.13 -8.00 -20.42
CA ARG A 68 -36.16 -7.54 -21.43
C ARG A 68 -34.77 -7.68 -20.84
N PRO A 69 -34.15 -8.85 -20.96
CA PRO A 69 -32.81 -9.05 -20.42
C PRO A 69 -31.77 -8.22 -21.21
N VAL A 70 -30.89 -7.55 -20.47
CA VAL A 70 -29.67 -6.96 -21.02
C VAL A 70 -28.51 -7.85 -20.64
N THR A 71 -27.76 -8.30 -21.62
CA THR A 71 -26.55 -9.11 -21.40
C THR A 71 -25.33 -8.21 -21.46
N LEU A 72 -24.56 -8.21 -20.37
CA LEU A 72 -23.27 -7.54 -20.25
C LEU A 72 -22.19 -8.62 -20.25
N GLN A 73 -21.18 -8.46 -21.11
CA GLN A 73 -20.04 -9.36 -21.16
C GLN A 73 -18.77 -8.60 -20.72
N PHE A 74 -18.05 -9.21 -19.80
CA PHE A 74 -16.81 -8.69 -19.26
C PHE A 74 -15.72 -9.75 -19.36
N GLU A 75 -14.50 -9.29 -19.36
CA GLU A 75 -13.31 -10.08 -19.09
C GLU A 75 -12.76 -9.68 -17.73
N ALA A 76 -12.03 -10.60 -17.07
CA ALA A 76 -11.27 -10.22 -15.90
C ALA A 76 -10.19 -9.20 -16.32
N ALA A 77 -10.15 -8.06 -15.66
CA ALA A 77 -9.06 -7.11 -15.86
C ALA A 77 -7.75 -7.73 -15.37
N ALA A 78 -6.63 -7.32 -15.96
CA ALA A 78 -5.32 -7.65 -15.43
C ALA A 78 -5.25 -7.25 -13.95
N ASN A 79 -4.52 -8.04 -13.15
CA ASN A 79 -4.41 -7.85 -11.68
C ASN A 79 -5.71 -8.09 -10.89
N SER A 80 -6.56 -8.94 -11.37
CA SER A 80 -7.74 -9.38 -10.63
C SER A 80 -7.36 -10.51 -9.67
N PHE A 81 -7.59 -10.30 -8.37
CA PHE A 81 -7.27 -11.26 -7.32
C PHE A 81 -8.51 -11.98 -6.82
N PHE A 82 -8.74 -13.13 -7.41
CA PHE A 82 -9.74 -14.08 -6.97
C PHE A 82 -9.04 -15.42 -6.82
N ALA A 83 -8.72 -15.80 -5.59
CA ALA A 83 -7.89 -16.97 -5.32
C ALA A 83 -8.69 -18.17 -4.88
N ILE A 84 -8.28 -19.36 -5.32
CA ILE A 84 -8.80 -20.64 -4.86
C ILE A 84 -7.70 -21.50 -4.24
N LEU A 85 -8.09 -22.33 -3.29
CA LEU A 85 -7.23 -23.35 -2.70
C LEU A 85 -7.61 -24.72 -3.26
N VAL A 86 -6.62 -25.44 -3.80
CA VAL A 86 -6.79 -26.76 -4.39
C VAL A 86 -5.84 -27.73 -3.69
N PHE A 87 -6.36 -28.80 -3.12
CA PHE A 87 -5.57 -29.85 -2.48
C PHE A 87 -5.81 -31.19 -3.19
N ASN A 88 -4.73 -31.79 -3.72
CA ASN A 88 -4.79 -33.01 -4.51
C ASN A 88 -5.85 -32.93 -5.61
N ASP A 89 -5.79 -31.85 -6.40
CA ASP A 89 -6.66 -31.56 -7.53
C ASP A 89 -8.15 -31.33 -7.17
N LEU A 90 -8.49 -31.26 -5.89
CA LEU A 90 -9.84 -30.95 -5.40
C LEU A 90 -9.92 -29.51 -4.87
N LEU A 91 -10.93 -28.77 -5.30
CA LEU A 91 -11.24 -27.45 -4.74
C LEU A 91 -11.53 -27.55 -3.24
N ARG A 92 -10.83 -26.78 -2.42
CA ARG A 92 -10.99 -26.74 -0.97
C ARG A 92 -11.62 -25.46 -0.47
N GLY A 93 -11.51 -24.39 -1.21
CA GLY A 93 -12.12 -23.12 -0.84
C GLY A 93 -11.73 -21.98 -1.77
N LEU A 94 -12.39 -20.86 -1.54
CA LEU A 94 -12.06 -19.57 -2.14
C LEU A 94 -11.56 -18.65 -1.05
N GLN A 95 -10.52 -17.90 -1.36
CA GLN A 95 -10.04 -16.83 -0.48
C GLN A 95 -10.80 -15.53 -0.76
N PRO A 96 -11.01 -14.66 0.24
CA PRO A 96 -11.49 -13.31 0.02
C PRO A 96 -10.62 -12.57 -0.99
N GLY A 97 -11.25 -11.82 -1.88
CA GLY A 97 -10.56 -11.10 -2.94
C GLY A 97 -11.53 -10.54 -3.97
N SER A 98 -11.02 -9.76 -4.91
CA SER A 98 -11.83 -9.13 -5.93
C SER A 98 -11.32 -9.43 -7.34
N MET A 99 -12.23 -9.58 -8.28
CA MET A 99 -11.97 -9.69 -9.70
C MET A 99 -12.53 -8.46 -10.40
N ALA A 100 -11.66 -7.58 -10.85
CA ALA A 100 -12.05 -6.40 -11.61
C ALA A 100 -12.54 -6.80 -13.01
N LEU A 101 -13.59 -6.12 -13.49
CA LEU A 101 -14.29 -6.44 -14.72
C LEU A 101 -14.02 -5.39 -15.78
N ALA A 102 -13.48 -5.82 -16.93
CA ALA A 102 -13.31 -4.99 -18.11
C ALA A 102 -14.45 -5.29 -19.12
N LEU A 103 -15.25 -4.28 -19.43
CA LEU A 103 -16.36 -4.43 -20.38
C LEU A 103 -15.84 -4.71 -21.80
N GLN A 104 -16.33 -5.77 -22.44
CA GLN A 104 -15.94 -6.12 -23.80
C GLN A 104 -16.53 -5.13 -24.82
N ASN A 105 -15.66 -4.51 -25.63
CA ASN A 105 -16.05 -3.52 -26.65
C ASN A 105 -16.80 -4.09 -27.86
N SER A 106 -16.78 -5.42 -28.06
CA SER A 106 -17.48 -6.08 -29.18
C SER A 106 -19.00 -5.99 -29.08
N SER A 107 -19.54 -5.65 -27.92
CA SER A 107 -20.98 -5.46 -27.70
C SER A 107 -21.48 -4.08 -28.16
N ALA A 108 -20.60 -3.14 -28.49
CA ALA A 108 -20.97 -1.77 -28.82
C ALA A 108 -21.60 -1.60 -30.22
N GLY A 109 -21.47 -2.61 -31.09
CA GLY A 109 -21.98 -2.51 -32.46
C GLY A 109 -23.40 -3.03 -32.70
N ALA A 110 -23.89 -3.95 -31.89
CA ALA A 110 -25.14 -4.67 -32.18
C ALA A 110 -26.31 -4.36 -31.23
N ASN A 111 -26.09 -3.81 -30.03
CA ASN A 111 -27.16 -3.58 -29.06
C ASN A 111 -27.00 -2.30 -28.23
N ALA A 112 -26.81 -1.16 -28.86
CA ALA A 112 -26.87 0.14 -28.17
C ALA A 112 -28.24 0.39 -27.47
N MET A 113 -29.25 -0.41 -27.74
CA MET A 113 -30.60 -0.27 -27.17
C MET A 113 -30.72 -0.70 -25.72
N GLY A 114 -29.80 -1.54 -25.18
CA GLY A 114 -29.89 -2.02 -23.79
C GLY A 114 -29.16 -1.12 -22.78
N TYR A 115 -28.01 -0.55 -23.14
CA TYR A 115 -27.18 0.22 -22.20
C TYR A 115 -27.85 1.51 -21.70
N GLY A 116 -28.59 2.20 -22.55
CA GLY A 116 -29.31 3.43 -22.19
C GLY A 116 -30.41 3.21 -21.16
N SER A 117 -30.91 1.97 -21.05
CA SER A 117 -32.00 1.58 -20.15
C SER A 117 -31.51 1.11 -18.76
N LEU A 118 -30.19 0.99 -18.57
CA LEU A 118 -29.63 0.64 -17.26
C LEU A 118 -29.81 1.80 -16.27
N PRO A 119 -30.09 1.52 -14.99
CA PRO A 119 -30.10 2.54 -13.94
C PRO A 119 -28.83 3.39 -13.95
N ALA A 120 -28.99 4.70 -13.72
CA ALA A 120 -27.89 5.66 -13.84
C ALA A 120 -26.69 5.31 -12.96
N ALA A 121 -26.93 4.84 -11.72
CA ALA A 121 -25.87 4.42 -10.79
C ALA A 121 -25.04 3.26 -11.38
N LEU A 122 -25.69 2.21 -11.87
CA LEU A 122 -25.00 1.06 -12.47
C LEU A 122 -24.26 1.45 -13.76
N ARG A 123 -24.90 2.24 -14.63
CA ARG A 123 -24.31 2.71 -15.90
C ARG A 123 -23.02 3.52 -15.68
N SER A 124 -22.99 4.37 -14.65
CA SER A 124 -21.81 5.17 -14.32
C SER A 124 -20.64 4.33 -13.78
N SER A 125 -20.93 3.14 -13.27
CA SER A 125 -19.94 2.24 -12.65
C SER A 125 -19.50 1.07 -13.55
N LEU A 126 -20.03 0.93 -14.78
CA LEU A 126 -19.75 -0.23 -15.65
C LEU A 126 -18.26 -0.49 -15.91
N LYS A 127 -17.42 0.55 -15.87
CA LYS A 127 -15.96 0.44 -16.06
C LYS A 127 -15.20 0.16 -14.75
N ARG A 128 -15.90 0.06 -13.64
CA ARG A 128 -15.33 -0.10 -12.30
C ARG A 128 -15.98 -1.22 -11.51
N LEU A 129 -16.69 -2.10 -12.18
CA LEU A 129 -17.32 -3.24 -11.53
C LEU A 129 -16.28 -4.28 -11.12
N THR A 130 -16.48 -4.87 -9.95
CA THR A 130 -15.75 -6.01 -9.44
C THR A 130 -16.71 -7.11 -9.03
N VAL A 131 -16.30 -8.36 -9.15
CA VAL A 131 -16.89 -9.48 -8.41
C VAL A 131 -16.00 -9.75 -7.21
N GLU A 132 -16.55 -9.68 -6.02
CA GLU A 132 -15.80 -9.85 -4.77
C GLU A 132 -16.23 -11.11 -4.04
N LYS A 133 -15.26 -11.93 -3.61
CA LYS A 133 -15.42 -12.96 -2.59
C LYS A 133 -15.31 -12.30 -1.23
N LEU A 134 -16.40 -12.28 -0.50
CA LEU A 134 -16.47 -11.63 0.80
C LEU A 134 -15.92 -12.55 1.91
N PRO A 135 -15.37 -11.95 3.00
CA PRO A 135 -14.97 -12.71 4.17
C PRO A 135 -16.13 -13.49 4.79
N ALA A 136 -15.82 -14.59 5.44
CA ALA A 136 -16.82 -15.39 6.17
C ALA A 136 -17.55 -14.54 7.23
N GLY A 137 -18.87 -14.76 7.36
CA GLY A 137 -19.72 -14.04 8.33
C GLY A 137 -20.39 -12.77 7.79
N GLN A 138 -20.20 -12.42 6.53
CA GLN A 138 -20.86 -11.25 5.90
C GLN A 138 -22.31 -11.50 5.46
N GLY A 139 -22.86 -12.71 5.67
CA GLY A 139 -24.21 -13.08 5.28
C GLY A 139 -24.40 -13.38 3.79
N VAL A 140 -23.48 -12.97 2.94
CA VAL A 140 -23.39 -13.30 1.51
C VAL A 140 -21.96 -13.66 1.16
N ASP A 141 -21.78 -14.54 0.19
CA ASP A 141 -20.48 -15.09 -0.19
C ASP A 141 -19.80 -14.26 -1.28
N LEU A 142 -20.57 -13.81 -2.25
CA LEU A 142 -20.11 -13.04 -3.40
C LEU A 142 -20.97 -11.79 -3.61
N ALA A 143 -20.35 -10.73 -4.12
CA ALA A 143 -21.05 -9.49 -4.46
C ALA A 143 -20.49 -8.83 -5.74
N VAL A 144 -21.35 -8.06 -6.44
CA VAL A 144 -20.94 -7.15 -7.53
C VAL A 144 -20.88 -5.74 -6.96
N ARG A 145 -19.70 -5.10 -7.03
CA ARG A 145 -19.43 -3.80 -6.40
C ARG A 145 -18.75 -2.82 -7.36
N ASP A 146 -18.77 -1.54 -7.00
CA ASP A 146 -17.94 -0.50 -7.63
C ASP A 146 -16.60 -0.44 -6.89
N SER A 147 -15.50 -0.64 -7.58
CA SER A 147 -14.15 -0.71 -7.00
C SER A 147 -13.67 0.60 -6.35
N ASN A 148 -14.18 1.76 -6.80
CA ASN A 148 -13.76 3.05 -6.26
C ASN A 148 -14.53 3.46 -5.01
N THR A 149 -15.83 3.12 -4.96
CA THR A 149 -16.73 3.59 -3.91
C THR A 149 -17.07 2.51 -2.90
N GLY A 150 -16.77 1.24 -3.21
CA GLY A 150 -17.24 0.09 -2.44
C GLY A 150 -18.75 -0.11 -2.48
N PHE A 151 -19.48 0.62 -3.35
CA PHE A 151 -20.93 0.53 -3.48
C PHE A 151 -21.34 -0.85 -3.99
N THR A 152 -22.14 -1.57 -3.22
CA THR A 152 -22.64 -2.89 -3.61
C THR A 152 -23.89 -2.74 -4.47
N PHE A 153 -23.85 -3.27 -5.70
CA PHE A 153 -25.01 -3.36 -6.58
C PHE A 153 -25.82 -4.62 -6.30
N PHE A 154 -25.15 -5.76 -6.30
CA PHE A 154 -25.84 -7.04 -6.17
C PHE A 154 -25.10 -7.95 -5.20
N ASN A 155 -25.86 -8.71 -4.44
CA ASN A 155 -25.43 -9.92 -3.76
C ASN A 155 -25.60 -11.10 -4.72
N ILE A 156 -24.65 -12.04 -4.74
CA ILE A 156 -24.72 -13.22 -5.60
C ILE A 156 -25.07 -14.42 -4.72
N GLU A 157 -26.17 -15.09 -5.02
CA GLU A 157 -26.66 -16.23 -4.27
C GLU A 157 -26.97 -17.42 -5.19
N GLY A 158 -27.10 -18.62 -4.63
CA GLY A 158 -27.48 -19.85 -5.33
C GLY A 158 -26.47 -20.32 -6.38
N HIS A 159 -25.24 -19.79 -6.35
CA HIS A 159 -24.17 -20.18 -7.24
C HIS A 159 -23.50 -21.48 -6.80
N GLN A 160 -22.88 -22.16 -7.77
CA GLN A 160 -22.09 -23.35 -7.56
C GLN A 160 -20.67 -23.13 -8.07
N TYR A 161 -19.69 -23.59 -7.31
CA TYR A 161 -18.29 -23.60 -7.67
C TYR A 161 -17.91 -24.94 -8.28
N ASN A 162 -17.23 -24.93 -9.41
CA ASN A 162 -16.65 -26.12 -10.02
C ASN A 162 -15.22 -25.82 -10.48
N TYR A 163 -14.31 -26.76 -10.21
CA TYR A 163 -12.92 -26.69 -10.62
C TYR A 163 -12.53 -27.95 -11.37
N ASP A 164 -12.04 -27.80 -12.60
CA ASP A 164 -11.44 -28.86 -13.40
C ASP A 164 -9.93 -28.77 -13.32
N ALA A 165 -9.30 -29.75 -12.66
CA ALA A 165 -7.87 -29.80 -12.46
C ALA A 165 -7.08 -30.04 -13.75
N ALA A 166 -7.66 -30.79 -14.71
CA ALA A 166 -6.97 -31.10 -15.97
C ALA A 166 -6.84 -29.84 -16.85
N GLY A 167 -7.92 -29.04 -16.96
CA GLY A 167 -7.95 -27.80 -17.70
C GLY A 167 -7.54 -26.58 -16.86
N ARG A 168 -7.28 -26.76 -15.57
CA ARG A 168 -7.11 -25.64 -14.61
C ARG A 168 -8.17 -24.58 -14.77
N SER A 169 -9.42 -25.00 -14.98
CA SER A 169 -10.53 -24.10 -15.17
C SER A 169 -11.42 -24.07 -13.94
N PHE A 170 -11.87 -22.87 -13.58
CA PHE A 170 -12.76 -22.63 -12.47
C PHE A 170 -14.02 -21.94 -12.98
N THR A 171 -15.19 -22.44 -12.58
CA THR A 171 -16.46 -21.86 -13.00
C THR A 171 -17.35 -21.56 -11.82
N ILE A 172 -18.11 -20.46 -11.93
CA ILE A 172 -19.22 -20.10 -11.07
C ILE A 172 -20.46 -20.11 -11.94
N THR A 173 -21.40 -21.00 -11.62
CA THR A 173 -22.64 -21.17 -12.37
C THR A 173 -23.85 -20.99 -11.48
N GLY A 174 -25.00 -20.68 -12.06
CA GLY A 174 -26.28 -20.54 -11.34
C GLY A 174 -26.37 -19.31 -10.43
N GLY A 175 -25.43 -18.38 -10.50
CA GLY A 175 -25.43 -17.18 -9.66
C GLY A 175 -26.62 -16.28 -9.94
N ARG A 176 -27.44 -16.01 -8.93
CA ARG A 176 -28.57 -15.09 -8.96
C ARG A 176 -28.14 -13.76 -8.35
N LEU A 177 -28.39 -12.67 -9.06
CA LEU A 177 -28.08 -11.32 -8.63
C LEU A 177 -29.25 -10.73 -7.85
N HIS A 178 -29.13 -10.65 -6.54
CA HIS A 178 -30.11 -10.02 -5.67
C HIS A 178 -29.75 -8.55 -5.43
N ILE A 179 -30.71 -7.66 -5.60
CA ILE A 179 -30.54 -6.23 -5.41
C ILE A 179 -30.08 -5.96 -3.98
N SER A 180 -28.94 -5.31 -3.81
CA SER A 180 -28.43 -4.95 -2.49
C SER A 180 -29.24 -3.82 -1.85
N LYS A 181 -29.12 -3.66 -0.52
CA LYS A 181 -29.74 -2.54 0.20
C LYS A 181 -29.28 -1.18 -0.33
N GLN A 182 -28.02 -1.05 -0.67
CA GLN A 182 -27.47 0.20 -1.23
C GLN A 182 -28.07 0.50 -2.60
N PHE A 183 -28.17 -0.51 -3.46
CA PHE A 183 -28.70 -0.32 -4.79
C PHE A 183 -30.21 -0.11 -4.80
N GLY A 184 -30.99 -0.84 -3.99
CA GLY A 184 -32.42 -0.61 -3.81
C GLY A 184 -32.73 0.84 -3.37
N SER A 185 -31.93 1.38 -2.44
CA SER A 185 -32.04 2.79 -2.03
C SER A 185 -31.70 3.74 -3.18
N ALA A 186 -30.66 3.47 -3.96
CA ALA A 186 -30.26 4.30 -5.11
C ALA A 186 -31.26 4.27 -6.28
N LEU A 187 -32.03 3.18 -6.42
CA LEU A 187 -33.14 3.07 -7.37
C LEU A 187 -34.37 3.86 -6.91
N GLY A 188 -34.39 4.41 -5.70
CA GLY A 188 -35.56 5.05 -5.10
C GLY A 188 -36.64 4.06 -4.63
N ASN A 189 -36.34 2.78 -4.63
CA ASN A 189 -37.27 1.71 -4.26
C ASN A 189 -36.62 0.72 -3.26
N PRO A 190 -36.50 1.09 -1.97
CA PRO A 190 -35.89 0.23 -0.96
C PRO A 190 -36.59 -1.13 -0.76
N SER A 191 -37.85 -1.25 -1.18
CA SER A 191 -38.62 -2.49 -1.10
C SER A 191 -38.10 -3.57 -2.05
N GLU A 192 -37.36 -3.21 -3.10
CA GLU A 192 -36.72 -4.14 -4.02
C GLU A 192 -35.42 -4.77 -3.47
N THR A 193 -34.99 -4.39 -2.27
CA THR A 193 -33.85 -5.04 -1.61
C THR A 193 -34.12 -6.55 -1.46
N GLY A 194 -33.21 -7.36 -1.97
CA GLY A 194 -33.35 -8.83 -2.02
C GLY A 194 -34.12 -9.38 -3.21
N SER A 195 -34.74 -8.52 -4.03
CA SER A 195 -35.40 -8.98 -5.28
C SER A 195 -34.37 -9.43 -6.31
N LEU A 196 -34.78 -10.36 -7.19
CA LEU A 196 -33.93 -10.86 -8.27
C LEU A 196 -33.77 -9.79 -9.36
N GLY A 197 -32.57 -9.29 -9.54
CA GLY A 197 -32.22 -8.32 -10.58
C GLY A 197 -31.57 -8.94 -11.81
N GLY A 198 -31.21 -10.23 -11.76
CA GLY A 198 -30.54 -10.88 -12.89
C GLY A 198 -29.77 -12.15 -12.51
N THR A 199 -28.90 -12.59 -13.43
CA THR A 199 -28.03 -13.75 -13.22
C THR A 199 -26.59 -13.43 -13.61
N ILE A 200 -25.65 -14.21 -13.07
CA ILE A 200 -24.23 -14.13 -13.37
C ILE A 200 -23.63 -15.51 -13.58
N SER A 201 -22.73 -15.63 -14.54
CA SER A 201 -21.86 -16.79 -14.71
C SER A 201 -20.44 -16.34 -14.98
N ILE A 202 -19.48 -17.11 -14.45
CA ILE A 202 -18.05 -16.84 -14.55
C ILE A 202 -17.35 -18.10 -15.03
N GLY A 203 -16.50 -17.99 -16.04
CA GLY A 203 -15.57 -19.01 -16.46
C GLY A 203 -14.15 -18.45 -16.42
N ALA A 204 -13.27 -19.07 -15.63
CA ALA A 204 -11.91 -18.59 -15.42
C ALA A 204 -10.87 -19.68 -15.69
N ALA A 205 -9.78 -19.34 -16.36
CA ALA A 205 -8.57 -20.11 -16.33
C ALA A 205 -7.77 -19.73 -15.09
N MET A 206 -7.23 -20.71 -14.40
CA MET A 206 -6.53 -20.54 -13.12
C MET A 206 -5.05 -20.87 -13.26
N ARG A 207 -4.21 -20.05 -12.65
CA ARG A 207 -2.77 -20.35 -12.54
C ARG A 207 -2.35 -20.51 -11.08
N PRO A 208 -1.48 -21.49 -10.76
CA PRO A 208 -0.95 -21.60 -9.41
C PRO A 208 0.05 -20.47 -9.16
N ILE A 209 -0.04 -19.86 -7.98
CA ILE A 209 0.92 -18.87 -7.46
C ILE A 209 1.72 -19.43 -6.30
N GLN A 210 1.24 -20.49 -5.67
CA GLN A 210 1.93 -21.18 -4.58
C GLN A 210 1.65 -22.68 -4.68
N ILE A 211 2.67 -23.48 -4.49
CA ILE A 211 2.57 -24.94 -4.46
C ILE A 211 3.31 -25.44 -3.23
N ASP A 212 2.59 -26.08 -2.32
CA ASP A 212 3.13 -26.63 -1.09
C ASP A 212 2.97 -28.14 -1.08
N GLN A 213 4.01 -28.83 -0.62
CA GLN A 213 3.92 -30.25 -0.29
C GLN A 213 3.52 -30.39 1.17
N VAL A 214 2.35 -30.94 1.42
CA VAL A 214 1.90 -31.28 2.76
C VAL A 214 2.32 -32.72 3.07
N VAL A 215 3.08 -32.91 4.14
CA VAL A 215 3.53 -34.24 4.61
C VAL A 215 3.18 -34.34 6.09
N ARG A 216 2.27 -35.24 6.44
CA ARG A 216 1.77 -35.45 7.81
C ARG A 216 1.23 -34.17 8.47
N GLY A 217 0.59 -33.30 7.68
CA GLY A 217 0.06 -32.03 8.17
C GLY A 217 1.07 -30.88 8.25
N GLU A 218 2.35 -31.12 7.99
CA GLU A 218 3.36 -30.08 7.90
C GLU A 218 3.51 -29.63 6.43
N THR A 219 3.55 -28.33 6.21
CA THR A 219 3.65 -27.72 4.88
C THR A 219 5.11 -27.39 4.57
N LYS A 220 5.58 -27.83 3.41
CA LYS A 220 6.90 -27.47 2.88
C LYS A 220 6.71 -26.81 1.52
N SER A 221 7.06 -25.55 1.41
CA SER A 221 6.95 -24.81 0.15
C SER A 221 7.84 -25.42 -0.93
N MET A 222 7.31 -25.54 -2.14
CA MET A 222 8.05 -26.02 -3.31
C MET A 222 8.35 -24.83 -4.21
N VAL A 223 9.55 -24.80 -4.74
CA VAL A 223 9.93 -23.80 -5.76
C VAL A 223 9.03 -23.98 -6.98
N MET A 224 8.39 -22.90 -7.41
CA MET A 224 7.54 -22.89 -8.58
C MET A 224 8.32 -23.21 -9.85
N PRO A 225 7.82 -24.05 -10.76
CA PRO A 225 8.39 -24.19 -12.09
C PRO A 225 8.17 -22.91 -12.90
N PRO A 226 9.09 -22.53 -13.81
CA PRO A 226 8.88 -21.37 -14.69
C PRO A 226 7.61 -21.57 -15.53
N MET A 227 6.78 -20.53 -15.59
CA MET A 227 5.48 -20.59 -16.24
C MET A 227 5.53 -20.22 -17.72
N GLN A 228 4.86 -21.03 -18.55
CA GLN A 228 4.47 -20.63 -19.90
C GLN A 228 3.06 -20.03 -19.87
N ARG A 229 2.86 -18.92 -20.53
CA ARG A 229 1.71 -18.05 -20.38
C ARG A 229 0.80 -17.95 -21.60
N ALA A 230 -0.51 -17.74 -21.35
CA ALA A 230 -1.50 -17.26 -22.31
C ALA A 230 -1.77 -15.75 -22.11
N VAL A 231 -1.96 -15.04 -23.20
CA VAL A 231 -2.08 -13.57 -23.24
C VAL A 231 -3.52 -13.13 -22.98
N GLY A 232 -3.74 -12.31 -21.94
CA GLY A 232 -5.02 -11.66 -21.63
C GLY A 232 -5.09 -10.18 -22.09
N PRO A 233 -6.25 -9.53 -22.10
CA PRO A 233 -6.42 -8.19 -22.66
C PRO A 233 -5.84 -7.07 -21.79
N ARG A 234 -5.39 -6.02 -22.46
CA ARG A 234 -4.58 -4.91 -21.98
C ARG A 234 -5.36 -3.85 -21.21
N VAL A 235 -4.75 -3.35 -20.11
CA VAL A 235 -5.06 -2.00 -19.60
C VAL A 235 -4.39 -0.97 -20.52
N PRO A 236 -5.02 0.19 -20.84
CA PRO A 236 -4.39 1.21 -21.65
C PRO A 236 -3.07 1.65 -21.01
N ASN A 237 -1.97 1.47 -21.73
CA ASN A 237 -0.63 1.82 -21.30
C ASN A 237 -0.52 3.35 -21.11
N LEU A 238 -0.31 3.79 -19.88
CA LEU A 238 0.54 4.94 -19.65
C LEU A 238 1.99 4.40 -19.73
N VAL A 239 2.54 4.32 -20.91
CA VAL A 239 3.96 4.02 -21.09
C VAL A 239 4.71 5.28 -20.73
N THR A 240 5.46 5.23 -19.63
CA THR A 240 6.42 6.28 -19.30
C THR A 240 7.69 6.08 -20.13
N HIS A 241 8.40 7.17 -20.40
CA HIS A 241 9.69 7.08 -21.06
C HIS A 241 10.77 6.72 -20.04
N GLY A 242 11.67 5.83 -20.43
CA GLY A 242 12.74 5.32 -19.57
C GLY A 242 12.37 4.04 -18.83
N PRO A 243 13.26 3.54 -17.96
CA PRO A 243 12.95 2.50 -17.00
C PRO A 243 11.97 3.04 -15.96
N ASP A 244 10.98 2.25 -15.55
CA ASP A 244 9.95 2.66 -14.60
C ASP A 244 9.44 1.43 -13.83
N VAL A 245 10.11 1.10 -12.71
CA VAL A 245 9.67 -0.02 -11.88
C VAL A 245 8.67 0.44 -10.84
N ILE A 246 7.46 -0.05 -10.93
CA ILE A 246 6.40 0.19 -9.94
C ILE A 246 6.07 -1.07 -9.17
N VAL A 247 5.53 -0.93 -7.96
CA VAL A 247 4.82 -2.03 -7.30
C VAL A 247 3.48 -2.18 -8.00
N GLY A 248 3.39 -3.20 -8.85
CA GLY A 248 2.19 -3.50 -9.62
C GLY A 248 1.09 -4.09 -8.77
N ASP A 249 1.46 -4.86 -7.75
CA ASP A 249 0.54 -5.35 -6.73
C ASP A 249 1.21 -5.56 -5.37
N VAL A 250 0.41 -5.34 -4.34
CA VAL A 250 0.64 -5.76 -2.96
C VAL A 250 -0.32 -6.92 -2.72
N GLU A 251 0.19 -8.13 -2.71
CA GLU A 251 -0.64 -9.33 -2.76
C GLU A 251 -1.29 -9.67 -1.41
N ASP A 252 -0.64 -10.56 -0.67
CA ASP A 252 -1.09 -11.05 0.63
C ASP A 252 -0.10 -10.68 1.72
N ILE A 253 -0.52 -10.78 2.97
CA ILE A 253 0.34 -10.70 4.15
C ILE A 253 0.33 -12.06 4.81
N GLU A 254 1.53 -12.59 5.10
CA GLU A 254 1.72 -13.82 5.85
C GLU A 254 2.50 -13.53 7.16
N GLU A 255 2.20 -14.30 8.20
CA GLU A 255 2.96 -14.27 9.44
C GLU A 255 4.11 -15.28 9.33
N GLY A 256 5.36 -14.76 9.27
CA GLY A 256 6.55 -15.57 9.17
C GLY A 256 7.03 -16.14 10.52
N GLY A 257 6.61 -15.50 11.63
CA GLY A 257 6.91 -15.94 12.99
C GLY A 257 6.64 -14.88 14.02
N ASN A 258 6.82 -15.23 15.30
CA ASN A 258 6.54 -14.31 16.39
C ASN A 258 7.46 -14.54 17.60
N THR A 259 7.52 -13.53 18.46
CA THR A 259 8.09 -13.56 19.81
C THR A 259 6.98 -13.33 20.82
N ALA A 260 7.32 -13.17 22.09
CA ALA A 260 6.34 -12.88 23.15
C ALA A 260 5.60 -11.54 22.95
N SER A 261 6.18 -10.57 22.24
CA SER A 261 5.62 -9.21 22.09
C SER A 261 5.52 -8.72 20.66
N GLN A 262 6.11 -9.41 19.70
CA GLN A 262 6.18 -8.97 18.31
C GLN A 262 5.88 -10.10 17.35
N VAL A 263 5.42 -9.74 16.16
CA VAL A 263 5.21 -10.62 15.03
C VAL A 263 5.99 -10.10 13.83
N GLY A 264 6.56 -11.02 13.05
CA GLY A 264 7.21 -10.74 11.77
C GLY A 264 6.25 -11.06 10.62
N LEU A 265 6.00 -10.09 9.77
CA LEU A 265 5.09 -10.21 8.64
C LEU A 265 5.84 -10.10 7.32
N ASP A 266 5.40 -10.86 6.35
CA ASP A 266 5.89 -10.89 5.00
C ASP A 266 4.80 -10.49 4.02
N VAL A 267 5.10 -9.61 3.07
CA VAL A 267 4.13 -9.12 2.08
C VAL A 267 4.54 -9.57 0.68
N GLY A 268 3.61 -10.22 -0.03
CA GLY A 268 3.80 -10.56 -1.44
C GLY A 268 3.71 -9.32 -2.34
N THR A 269 4.56 -9.25 -3.36
CA THR A 269 4.58 -8.13 -4.30
C THR A 269 4.78 -8.59 -5.73
N ASP A 270 4.09 -7.95 -6.69
CA ASP A 270 4.45 -7.97 -8.10
C ASP A 270 5.17 -6.68 -8.45
N SER A 271 6.39 -6.76 -8.97
CA SER A 271 7.00 -5.62 -9.65
C SER A 271 6.49 -5.50 -11.08
N CYS A 272 6.45 -4.29 -11.62
CA CYS A 272 6.12 -4.07 -13.03
C CYS A 272 7.03 -3.02 -13.62
N ASN A 273 7.58 -3.28 -14.80
CA ASN A 273 8.19 -2.23 -15.59
C ASN A 273 7.12 -1.51 -16.40
N ASN A 274 6.70 -0.34 -15.94
CA ASN A 274 5.71 0.52 -16.58
C ASN A 274 6.34 1.44 -17.65
N GLY A 275 7.66 1.38 -17.81
CA GLY A 275 8.44 2.15 -18.77
C GLY A 275 8.60 1.51 -20.14
N ASP A 276 9.28 2.23 -21.05
CA ASP A 276 9.63 1.77 -22.39
C ASP A 276 11.08 1.31 -22.53
N GLN A 277 11.87 1.37 -21.45
CA GLN A 277 13.23 0.87 -21.37
C GLN A 277 13.34 -0.26 -20.34
N PRO A 278 14.27 -1.21 -20.51
CA PRO A 278 14.52 -2.23 -19.49
C PRO A 278 14.98 -1.64 -18.15
N VAL A 279 14.57 -2.27 -17.04
CA VAL A 279 15.11 -2.02 -15.70
C VAL A 279 16.17 -3.05 -15.40
N ASP A 280 17.35 -2.63 -14.95
CA ASP A 280 18.43 -3.54 -14.56
C ASP A 280 17.99 -4.46 -13.41
N TRP A 281 18.31 -5.77 -13.54
CA TRP A 281 17.85 -6.82 -12.61
C TRP A 281 18.94 -7.84 -12.33
N PHE A 282 20.18 -7.37 -12.17
CA PHE A 282 21.32 -8.26 -11.96
C PHE A 282 21.30 -8.88 -10.57
N ALA A 283 21.67 -10.14 -10.48
CA ALA A 283 21.81 -10.79 -9.18
C ALA A 283 23.08 -10.33 -8.44
N LEU A 284 23.03 -10.40 -7.10
CA LEU A 284 24.23 -10.21 -6.27
C LEU A 284 25.40 -11.08 -6.76
N PRO A 285 26.65 -10.60 -6.72
CA PRO A 285 27.12 -9.40 -5.99
C PRO A 285 27.05 -8.08 -6.77
N GLN A 286 26.40 -8.04 -7.92
CA GLN A 286 26.15 -6.78 -8.62
C GLN A 286 25.01 -6.04 -7.92
N ASN A 287 25.09 -4.72 -7.86
CA ASN A 287 24.11 -3.86 -7.19
C ASN A 287 23.19 -3.09 -8.16
N ASP A 288 23.24 -3.42 -9.47
CA ASP A 288 22.37 -2.85 -10.48
C ASP A 288 21.05 -3.64 -10.54
N HIS A 289 20.29 -3.55 -9.47
CA HIS A 289 18.95 -4.12 -9.36
C HIS A 289 18.11 -3.36 -8.33
N PRO A 290 16.76 -3.38 -8.43
CA PRO A 290 15.92 -2.79 -7.42
C PRO A 290 15.98 -3.54 -6.08
N VAL A 291 15.70 -2.81 -5.00
CA VAL A 291 15.44 -3.36 -3.69
C VAL A 291 14.03 -3.02 -3.22
N VAL A 292 13.47 -3.86 -2.35
CA VAL A 292 12.05 -3.78 -1.94
C VAL A 292 11.94 -3.66 -0.43
N PRO A 293 11.86 -2.45 0.15
CA PRO A 293 11.40 -2.25 1.53
C PRO A 293 9.88 -2.40 1.62
N GLN A 294 9.39 -2.90 2.76
CA GLN A 294 7.97 -3.08 3.04
C GLN A 294 7.61 -2.44 4.39
N ASN A 295 6.38 -1.97 4.50
CA ASN A 295 5.85 -1.27 5.66
C ASN A 295 4.42 -1.71 5.97
N LEU A 296 4.02 -1.56 7.24
CA LEU A 296 2.63 -1.72 7.66
C LEU A 296 2.17 -0.48 8.42
N TYR A 297 0.96 -0.03 8.11
CA TYR A 297 0.34 1.15 8.73
C TYR A 297 -1.01 0.80 9.33
N ARG A 298 -1.40 1.58 10.34
CA ARG A 298 -2.73 1.56 10.94
C ARG A 298 -3.34 2.95 10.92
N MET A 299 -4.58 3.04 10.43
CA MET A 299 -5.41 4.23 10.58
C MET A 299 -6.42 4.00 11.68
N SER A 300 -6.44 4.86 12.71
CA SER A 300 -7.21 4.66 13.93
C SER A 300 -7.52 5.95 14.67
N GLY A 301 -8.27 5.83 15.75
CA GLY A 301 -8.55 6.91 16.71
C GLY A 301 -9.68 7.85 16.31
N GLY A 302 -10.16 8.61 17.27
CA GLY A 302 -11.34 9.46 17.10
C GLY A 302 -12.64 8.66 17.00
N THR A 303 -13.72 9.32 16.60
CA THR A 303 -15.05 8.70 16.47
C THR A 303 -15.21 7.87 15.19
N THR A 304 -14.39 8.12 14.17
CA THR A 304 -14.45 7.51 12.84
C THR A 304 -13.24 6.62 12.54
N ASN A 305 -12.37 6.38 13.52
CA ASN A 305 -11.13 5.62 13.41
C ASN A 305 -10.19 6.10 12.28
N ASP A 306 -10.16 7.39 12.03
CA ASP A 306 -9.35 8.04 11.02
C ASP A 306 -8.60 9.29 11.54
N ALA A 307 -8.59 9.48 12.87
CA ALA A 307 -7.95 10.64 13.49
C ALA A 307 -6.44 10.66 13.25
N ARG A 308 -5.80 9.49 13.16
CA ARG A 308 -4.35 9.32 12.96
C ARG A 308 -4.04 8.23 11.94
N PHE A 309 -2.88 8.35 11.32
CA PHE A 309 -2.30 7.36 10.42
C PHE A 309 -0.87 7.08 10.86
N GLU A 310 -0.61 5.88 11.39
CA GLU A 310 0.64 5.51 12.06
C GLU A 310 1.32 4.36 11.33
N GLN A 311 2.63 4.42 11.14
CA GLN A 311 3.41 3.25 10.73
C GLN A 311 3.66 2.37 11.94
N ILE A 312 3.22 1.13 11.89
CA ILE A 312 3.33 0.16 12.98
C ILE A 312 4.40 -0.91 12.75
N GLY A 313 5.00 -0.94 11.56
CA GLY A 313 6.08 -1.86 11.26
C GLY A 313 6.82 -1.55 9.96
N GLN A 314 8.05 -2.07 9.87
CA GLN A 314 8.92 -1.96 8.71
C GLN A 314 9.80 -3.19 8.59
N SER A 315 10.21 -3.55 7.36
CA SER A 315 11.13 -4.65 7.08
C SER A 315 12.53 -4.14 6.71
N TRP A 316 13.51 -5.05 6.62
CA TRP A 316 14.66 -4.88 5.77
C TRP A 316 14.25 -4.80 4.31
N MET A 317 15.23 -4.72 3.39
CA MET A 317 14.99 -4.67 1.95
C MET A 317 15.35 -6.00 1.32
N LYS A 318 14.45 -6.51 0.47
CA LYS A 318 14.78 -7.61 -0.41
C LYS A 318 15.57 -7.10 -1.62
N HIS A 319 16.66 -7.77 -1.95
CA HIS A 319 17.34 -7.62 -3.23
C HIS A 319 16.61 -8.42 -4.30
N THR A 320 16.32 -7.82 -5.42
CA THR A 320 15.71 -8.52 -6.56
C THR A 320 16.75 -9.36 -7.30
N PHE A 321 16.31 -10.40 -8.00
CA PHE A 321 17.16 -11.30 -8.77
C PHE A 321 16.33 -12.07 -9.78
N LEU A 322 16.86 -12.33 -10.97
CA LEU A 322 16.26 -13.17 -12.00
C LEU A 322 14.84 -12.73 -12.39
N ALA A 323 14.72 -11.69 -13.21
CA ALA A 323 13.43 -11.24 -13.73
C ALA A 323 12.70 -12.37 -14.47
N LEU A 324 11.46 -12.67 -14.06
CA LEU A 324 10.65 -13.78 -14.62
C LEU A 324 9.90 -13.40 -15.89
N GLU A 325 9.85 -12.14 -16.27
CA GLU A 325 9.22 -11.65 -17.50
C GLU A 325 7.74 -12.05 -17.62
N GLU A 326 7.00 -11.94 -16.55
CA GLU A 326 5.56 -12.20 -16.56
C GLU A 326 4.78 -10.97 -17.08
N SER A 327 3.48 -11.08 -17.31
CA SER A 327 2.63 -10.00 -17.80
C SER A 327 1.48 -9.70 -16.84
N VAL A 328 1.75 -9.56 -15.53
CA VAL A 328 0.73 -9.25 -14.52
C VAL A 328 0.19 -7.83 -14.73
N CYS A 329 1.03 -6.87 -15.04
CA CYS A 329 0.65 -5.47 -15.17
C CYS A 329 0.24 -5.06 -16.58
N SER A 330 0.96 -5.57 -17.58
CA SER A 330 0.68 -5.28 -18.99
C SER A 330 1.18 -6.41 -19.88
N THR A 331 1.19 -6.24 -21.19
CA THR A 331 1.82 -7.20 -22.09
C THR A 331 3.34 -7.09 -21.99
N CYS A 332 3.98 -8.13 -21.52
CA CYS A 332 5.43 -8.24 -21.47
C CYS A 332 6.02 -8.20 -22.90
N ASN A 333 6.96 -7.29 -23.12
CA ASN A 333 7.67 -7.16 -24.39
C ASN A 333 9.15 -7.45 -24.21
N THR A 334 9.55 -8.65 -24.52
CA THR A 334 10.95 -9.11 -24.43
C THR A 334 11.76 -8.84 -25.70
N SER A 335 11.18 -8.22 -26.73
CA SER A 335 11.86 -7.97 -28.01
C SER A 335 12.99 -6.95 -27.82
N GLY A 336 14.22 -7.39 -28.07
CA GLY A 336 15.42 -6.55 -27.92
C GLY A 336 15.86 -6.31 -26.47
N CYS A 337 15.27 -7.01 -25.51
CA CYS A 337 15.60 -6.96 -24.10
C CYS A 337 16.30 -8.24 -23.65
N GLN A 338 17.26 -8.12 -22.73
CA GLN A 338 17.99 -9.27 -22.19
C GLN A 338 17.26 -9.82 -20.95
N THR A 339 16.44 -10.82 -21.16
CA THR A 339 15.64 -11.46 -20.10
C THR A 339 16.49 -12.04 -18.96
N GLY A 340 15.93 -12.12 -17.77
CA GLY A 340 16.56 -12.67 -16.57
C GLY A 340 17.48 -11.69 -15.83
N THR A 341 18.21 -10.83 -16.55
CA THR A 341 19.08 -9.79 -15.98
C THR A 341 18.50 -8.37 -16.11
N HIS A 342 17.36 -8.26 -16.78
CA HIS A 342 16.60 -7.02 -16.92
C HIS A 342 15.12 -7.35 -16.83
N LEU A 343 14.34 -6.50 -16.19
CA LEU A 343 12.89 -6.54 -16.28
C LEU A 343 12.47 -5.75 -17.52
N CYS A 344 12.01 -6.45 -18.54
CA CYS A 344 11.71 -5.89 -19.84
C CYS A 344 10.46 -4.98 -19.83
N PRO A 345 10.27 -4.07 -20.80
CA PRO A 345 9.12 -3.18 -20.87
C PRO A 345 7.77 -3.91 -20.79
N GLY A 346 6.90 -3.47 -19.89
CA GLY A 346 5.60 -4.08 -19.65
C GLY A 346 5.61 -5.40 -18.91
N CYS A 347 6.78 -5.94 -18.60
CA CYS A 347 6.93 -7.20 -17.87
C CYS A 347 6.80 -7.01 -16.36
N SER A 348 6.56 -8.11 -15.66
CA SER A 348 6.45 -8.16 -14.21
C SER A 348 7.26 -9.32 -13.64
N ASP A 349 7.68 -9.16 -12.38
CA ASP A 349 8.40 -10.18 -11.62
C ASP A 349 7.75 -10.32 -10.24
N PRO A 350 6.96 -11.39 -10.01
CA PRO A 350 6.25 -11.60 -8.77
C PRO A 350 7.14 -12.23 -7.69
N TYR A 351 6.99 -11.74 -6.47
CA TYR A 351 7.64 -12.26 -5.27
C TYR A 351 6.59 -12.59 -4.21
N CYS A 352 6.35 -13.88 -3.95
CA CYS A 352 5.46 -14.27 -2.86
C CYS A 352 6.01 -13.85 -1.49
N CYS A 353 5.12 -13.84 -0.46
CA CYS A 353 5.44 -13.40 0.90
C CYS A 353 6.75 -13.97 1.42
N GLY A 354 6.94 -15.30 1.39
CA GLY A 354 8.16 -15.95 1.89
C GLY A 354 9.43 -15.52 1.17
N LEU A 355 9.37 -15.16 -0.14
CA LEU A 355 10.53 -14.62 -0.86
C LEU A 355 10.85 -13.18 -0.48
N ASN A 356 9.91 -12.44 0.06
CA ASN A 356 10.14 -11.09 0.56
C ASN A 356 10.55 -11.05 2.03
N GLY A 357 10.27 -12.12 2.78
CA GLY A 357 10.45 -12.15 4.23
C GLY A 357 11.59 -13.01 4.74
N ASP A 358 11.85 -14.17 4.13
CA ASP A 358 12.82 -15.12 4.68
C ASP A 358 13.64 -15.79 3.58
N GLN A 359 14.72 -15.15 3.18
CA GLN A 359 15.65 -15.67 2.19
C GLN A 359 17.02 -14.99 2.30
N GLY A 360 18.06 -15.59 1.72
CA GLY A 360 19.46 -15.13 1.83
C GLY A 360 19.77 -13.81 1.12
N GLN A 361 18.80 -13.15 0.51
CA GLN A 361 19.04 -11.93 -0.27
C GLN A 361 18.32 -10.72 0.34
N LEU A 362 18.37 -10.59 1.66
CA LEU A 362 17.87 -9.43 2.41
C LEU A 362 19.02 -8.52 2.81
N GLY A 363 18.81 -7.22 2.70
CA GLY A 363 19.76 -6.18 3.10
C GLY A 363 19.18 -5.17 4.05
N SER A 364 20.03 -4.65 4.94
CA SER A 364 19.63 -3.57 5.84
C SER A 364 19.39 -2.27 5.08
N ARG A 365 18.36 -1.53 5.47
CA ARG A 365 18.08 -0.17 4.95
C ARG A 365 19.26 0.80 5.17
N ALA A 366 20.11 0.53 6.15
CA ALA A 366 21.28 1.39 6.44
C ALA A 366 22.35 1.39 5.35
N TRP A 367 22.42 0.34 4.52
CA TRP A 367 23.37 0.27 3.40
C TRP A 367 22.97 1.11 2.20
N MET A 368 21.70 1.49 2.06
CA MET A 368 21.16 2.11 0.87
C MET A 368 21.21 3.63 0.92
N ASN A 369 21.64 4.26 -0.17
CA ASN A 369 21.21 5.62 -0.49
C ASN A 369 19.87 5.54 -1.23
N PRO A 370 18.76 5.95 -0.63
CA PRO A 370 17.43 5.68 -1.17
C PRO A 370 17.09 6.55 -2.38
N PHE A 371 17.82 7.63 -2.60
CA PHE A 371 17.63 8.50 -3.76
C PHE A 371 18.37 7.94 -4.99
N THR A 372 19.62 7.54 -4.83
CA THR A 372 20.42 7.03 -5.95
C THR A 372 20.24 5.56 -6.23
N GLY A 373 19.63 4.82 -5.31
CA GLY A 373 19.58 3.35 -5.34
C GLY A 373 20.93 2.70 -5.08
N SER A 374 21.96 3.48 -4.78
CA SER A 374 23.32 2.97 -4.58
C SER A 374 23.50 2.36 -3.20
N TYR A 375 24.14 1.21 -3.15
CA TYR A 375 24.68 0.60 -1.94
C TYR A 375 26.02 -0.08 -2.26
N PRO A 376 26.91 -0.29 -1.27
CA PRO A 376 28.20 -0.93 -1.52
C PRO A 376 28.01 -2.36 -2.02
N ALA A 377 28.63 -2.70 -3.13
CA ALA A 377 28.60 -4.07 -3.67
C ALA A 377 29.70 -4.92 -3.02
N GLY A 378 29.36 -6.14 -2.59
CA GLY A 378 30.29 -7.10 -2.02
C GLY A 378 30.73 -6.74 -0.60
N ASN A 379 31.78 -5.93 -0.47
CA ASN A 379 32.31 -5.47 0.83
C ASN A 379 32.36 -3.95 0.91
N ASP A 380 32.18 -3.43 2.13
CA ASP A 380 32.41 -2.01 2.42
C ASP A 380 33.89 -1.61 2.32
N THR A 381 34.20 -0.34 2.56
CA THR A 381 35.58 0.19 2.54
C THR A 381 36.50 -0.43 3.58
N ASN A 382 35.95 -1.12 4.59
CA ASN A 382 36.67 -1.85 5.63
C ASN A 382 36.77 -3.35 5.36
N GLY A 383 36.31 -3.81 4.21
CA GLY A 383 36.29 -5.21 3.82
C GLY A 383 35.18 -6.04 4.46
N GLN A 384 34.15 -5.39 5.03
CA GLN A 384 33.01 -6.10 5.63
C GLN A 384 31.92 -6.33 4.59
N PRO A 385 31.23 -7.49 4.63
CA PRO A 385 30.11 -7.78 3.76
C PRO A 385 29.01 -6.70 3.83
N THR A 386 28.53 -6.26 2.68
CA THR A 386 27.43 -5.28 2.57
C THR A 386 26.08 -5.93 2.34
N VAL A 387 26.08 -7.25 2.19
CA VAL A 387 24.89 -8.07 2.01
C VAL A 387 24.84 -9.09 3.13
N MET A 388 23.73 -9.12 3.83
CA MET A 388 23.48 -10.12 4.86
C MET A 388 22.99 -11.41 4.21
N ASP A 389 23.62 -12.51 4.57
CA ASP A 389 23.15 -13.85 4.22
C ASP A 389 22.43 -14.44 5.44
N HIS A 390 21.11 -14.55 5.33
CA HIS A 390 20.27 -15.13 6.37
C HIS A 390 20.59 -16.59 6.70
N THR A 391 21.21 -17.29 5.77
CA THR A 391 21.55 -18.72 5.95
C THR A 391 22.74 -18.92 6.88
N SER A 392 23.52 -17.88 7.13
CA SER A 392 24.79 -17.96 7.87
C SER A 392 24.66 -17.66 9.37
N HIS A 393 23.52 -17.18 9.85
CA HIS A 393 23.32 -16.85 11.27
C HIS A 393 21.91 -17.21 11.76
N SER A 394 21.81 -17.49 13.05
CA SER A 394 20.53 -17.78 13.71
C SER A 394 19.76 -16.49 13.97
N HIS A 395 18.49 -16.47 13.60
CA HIS A 395 17.54 -15.39 13.87
C HIS A 395 16.17 -15.95 14.27
N ASP A 396 15.35 -15.14 14.90
CA ASP A 396 13.97 -15.49 15.21
C ASP A 396 13.04 -15.22 14.01
N GLY A 397 11.78 -15.62 14.11
CA GLY A 397 10.81 -15.44 13.03
C GLY A 397 10.34 -14.00 12.83
N VAL A 398 10.82 -13.03 13.59
CA VAL A 398 10.50 -11.60 13.48
C VAL A 398 11.60 -10.82 12.75
N ALA A 399 12.85 -11.29 12.87
CA ALA A 399 14.01 -10.61 12.32
C ALA A 399 13.87 -10.37 10.81
N HIS A 400 14.21 -9.16 10.36
CA HIS A 400 14.25 -8.70 8.96
C HIS A 400 12.88 -8.55 8.28
N ARG A 401 11.83 -9.16 8.82
CA ARG A 401 10.44 -9.03 8.37
C ARG A 401 9.84 -7.68 8.79
N ILE A 402 8.63 -7.38 8.34
CA ILE A 402 7.90 -6.25 8.91
C ILE A 402 7.66 -6.55 10.39
N ARG A 403 8.44 -5.91 11.24
CA ARG A 403 8.40 -6.06 12.69
C ARG A 403 7.27 -5.26 13.28
N VAL A 404 6.27 -5.91 13.88
CA VAL A 404 5.06 -5.27 14.43
C VAL A 404 4.85 -5.72 15.86
N ASN A 405 4.48 -4.80 16.75
CA ASN A 405 4.06 -5.18 18.10
C ASN A 405 2.69 -5.88 18.07
N ILE A 406 2.53 -6.95 18.83
CA ILE A 406 1.27 -7.72 18.89
C ILE A 406 0.08 -6.83 19.24
N ASP A 407 0.26 -5.87 20.17
CA ASP A 407 -0.81 -4.95 20.57
C ASP A 407 -1.30 -4.05 19.43
N ASP A 408 -0.45 -3.74 18.46
CA ASP A 408 -0.84 -2.94 17.29
C ASP A 408 -1.77 -3.67 16.33
N LEU A 409 -1.74 -5.01 16.32
CA LEU A 409 -2.63 -5.87 15.52
C LEU A 409 -3.81 -6.41 16.30
N ASN A 410 -3.76 -6.36 17.64
CA ASN A 410 -4.80 -6.91 18.51
C ASN A 410 -6.14 -6.22 18.27
N GLN A 411 -7.11 -6.96 17.69
CA GLN A 411 -8.42 -6.45 17.32
C GLN A 411 -9.21 -5.90 18.51
N SER A 412 -9.00 -6.44 19.71
CA SER A 412 -9.69 -5.95 20.92
C SER A 412 -9.20 -4.57 21.35
N LEU A 413 -7.92 -4.26 21.12
CA LEU A 413 -7.32 -2.96 21.42
C LEU A 413 -7.53 -1.93 20.31
N ASN A 414 -7.69 -2.40 19.05
CA ASN A 414 -7.74 -1.56 17.86
C ASN A 414 -9.06 -1.73 17.09
N GLN A 415 -10.20 -1.71 17.80
CA GLN A 415 -11.51 -1.92 17.20
C GLN A 415 -11.81 -0.90 16.10
N GLY A 416 -12.20 -1.40 14.91
CA GLY A 416 -12.58 -0.55 13.78
C GLY A 416 -11.41 0.10 13.03
N SER A 417 -10.16 -0.15 13.43
CA SER A 417 -8.98 0.35 12.72
C SER A 417 -8.86 -0.25 11.32
N SER A 418 -8.28 0.52 10.41
CA SER A 418 -7.91 0.08 9.06
C SER A 418 -6.41 -0.12 8.96
N TYR A 419 -5.99 -1.14 8.22
CA TYR A 419 -4.58 -1.48 8.05
C TYR A 419 -4.18 -1.39 6.58
N PHE A 420 -2.94 -0.98 6.33
CA PHE A 420 -2.42 -0.79 4.97
C PHE A 420 -1.01 -1.35 4.89
N ALA A 421 -0.78 -2.30 3.99
CA ALA A 421 0.57 -2.71 3.63
C ALA A 421 1.06 -1.87 2.45
N GLU A 422 2.33 -1.51 2.50
CA GLU A 422 3.01 -0.73 1.47
C GLU A 422 4.30 -1.45 1.09
N ALA A 423 4.62 -1.42 -0.20
CA ALA A 423 5.92 -1.78 -0.71
C ALA A 423 6.42 -0.68 -1.66
N ALA A 424 7.73 -0.55 -1.77
CA ALA A 424 8.35 0.37 -2.70
C ALA A 424 9.50 -0.33 -3.45
N TYR A 425 9.82 0.14 -4.65
CA TYR A 425 11.05 -0.22 -5.35
C TYR A 425 12.01 0.95 -5.36
N ILE A 426 13.28 0.67 -5.16
CA ILE A 426 14.37 1.64 -5.33
C ILE A 426 15.33 1.05 -6.35
N ALA A 427 15.42 1.68 -7.53
CA ALA A 427 16.16 1.19 -8.69
C ALA A 427 17.28 2.14 -9.12
N PRO A 428 18.55 1.71 -9.11
CA PRO A 428 19.68 2.55 -9.58
C PRO A 428 19.54 2.99 -11.04
N SER A 429 18.98 2.15 -11.90
CA SER A 429 18.75 2.45 -13.31
C SER A 429 17.81 3.63 -13.54
N GLU A 430 16.77 3.79 -12.72
CA GLU A 430 15.87 4.96 -12.79
C GLU A 430 16.55 6.24 -12.37
N TYR A 431 17.36 6.20 -11.30
CA TYR A 431 18.17 7.35 -10.92
C TYR A 431 19.12 7.78 -12.05
N THR A 432 19.82 6.82 -12.66
CA THR A 432 20.72 7.07 -13.77
C THR A 432 20.00 7.70 -14.97
N TRP A 433 18.79 7.22 -15.27
CA TRP A 433 17.93 7.80 -16.30
C TRP A 433 17.52 9.23 -15.95
N CYS A 434 17.08 9.48 -14.71
CA CYS A 434 16.67 10.81 -14.24
C CYS A 434 17.80 11.84 -14.37
N GLN A 435 19.07 11.47 -14.14
CA GLN A 435 20.19 12.38 -14.27
C GLN A 435 20.40 12.87 -15.71
N SER A 436 20.11 12.03 -16.69
CA SER A 436 20.24 12.36 -18.12
C SER A 436 18.95 12.86 -18.74
N HIS A 437 17.79 12.61 -18.12
CA HIS A 437 16.45 12.95 -18.59
C HIS A 437 15.57 13.52 -17.46
N PRO A 438 15.93 14.70 -16.90
CA PRO A 438 15.26 15.23 -15.70
C PRO A 438 13.74 15.47 -15.88
N ASP A 439 13.30 15.75 -17.12
CA ASP A 439 11.88 15.94 -17.45
C ASP A 439 11.10 14.61 -17.62
N GLN A 440 11.79 13.47 -17.53
CA GLN A 440 11.23 12.12 -17.70
C GLN A 440 11.60 11.21 -16.51
N CYS A 441 11.71 11.80 -15.33
CA CYS A 441 12.11 11.08 -14.13
C CYS A 441 10.93 10.32 -13.53
N ASN A 442 11.06 8.99 -13.33
CA ASN A 442 10.02 8.09 -12.88
C ASN A 442 10.16 7.64 -11.42
N MET A 443 11.31 7.84 -10.78
CA MET A 443 11.67 7.28 -9.47
C MET A 443 10.81 7.72 -8.27
N PHE A 444 9.75 8.51 -8.48
CA PHE A 444 8.85 8.97 -7.41
C PHE A 444 7.46 8.31 -7.46
N ASN A 445 7.24 7.35 -8.34
CA ASN A 445 5.98 6.58 -8.46
C ASN A 445 6.12 5.12 -8.02
N ASN A 446 7.26 4.70 -7.52
CA ASN A 446 7.66 3.32 -7.25
C ASN A 446 7.00 2.70 -6.01
N VAL A 447 6.14 3.40 -5.32
CA VAL A 447 5.46 2.97 -4.09
C VAL A 447 3.99 2.69 -4.35
N SER A 448 3.49 1.59 -3.78
CA SER A 448 2.05 1.25 -3.83
C SER A 448 1.61 0.67 -2.50
N TYR A 449 0.32 0.78 -2.20
CA TYR A 449 -0.24 0.23 -0.98
C TYR A 449 -1.55 -0.50 -1.22
N ARG A 450 -1.93 -1.34 -0.27
CA ARG A 450 -3.22 -2.02 -0.25
C ARG A 450 -3.80 -2.06 1.15
N GLN A 451 -5.13 -1.92 1.24
CA GLN A 451 -5.86 -2.03 2.50
C GLN A 451 -6.16 -3.49 2.83
N PHE A 452 -5.98 -3.84 4.11
CA PHE A 452 -6.24 -5.16 4.66
C PHE A 452 -7.16 -5.08 5.88
N SER A 453 -7.96 -6.11 6.09
CA SER A 453 -8.52 -6.42 7.40
C SER A 453 -7.52 -7.24 8.20
N VAL A 454 -7.46 -6.99 9.50
CA VAL A 454 -6.68 -7.78 10.45
C VAL A 454 -7.63 -8.31 11.50
N THR A 455 -7.59 -9.63 11.75
CA THR A 455 -8.41 -10.26 12.78
C THR A 455 -7.57 -11.14 13.67
N GLY A 456 -7.96 -11.22 14.95
CA GLY A 456 -7.24 -11.93 15.99
C GLY A 456 -6.88 -11.02 17.16
N THR A 457 -6.54 -11.61 18.30
CA THR A 457 -6.09 -10.89 19.50
C THR A 457 -4.66 -11.27 19.90
N ASN A 458 -4.14 -12.35 19.32
CA ASN A 458 -2.80 -12.87 19.48
C ASN A 458 -2.39 -13.61 18.20
N PRO A 459 -1.10 -13.82 17.97
CA PRO A 459 -0.63 -14.66 16.87
C PRO A 459 -1.23 -16.08 16.91
N PRO A 460 -1.54 -16.71 15.75
CA PRO A 460 -1.44 -16.11 14.45
C PRO A 460 -2.59 -15.15 14.14
N PHE A 461 -2.26 -14.03 13.49
CA PHE A 461 -3.25 -13.10 12.97
C PHE A 461 -3.70 -13.50 11.56
N ASN A 462 -4.94 -13.12 11.17
CA ASN A 462 -5.41 -13.32 9.82
C ASN A 462 -5.51 -11.99 9.09
N PHE A 463 -4.95 -11.95 7.90
CA PHE A 463 -4.96 -10.81 7.01
C PHE A 463 -5.81 -11.12 5.78
N SER A 464 -6.62 -10.15 5.34
CA SER A 464 -7.40 -10.30 4.12
C SER A 464 -7.45 -8.97 3.38
N PRO A 465 -7.15 -8.94 2.07
CA PRO A 465 -7.22 -7.71 1.29
C PRO A 465 -8.67 -7.22 1.19
N LEU A 466 -8.89 -5.93 1.40
CA LEU A 466 -10.22 -5.28 1.35
C LEU A 466 -10.46 -4.52 0.06
N ALA A 467 -9.40 -4.16 -0.66
CA ALA A 467 -9.47 -3.36 -1.87
C ALA A 467 -8.35 -3.78 -2.85
N PRO A 468 -8.44 -3.41 -4.12
CA PRO A 468 -7.30 -3.48 -5.04
C PRO A 468 -6.12 -2.65 -4.56
N THR A 469 -4.91 -2.99 -5.01
CA THR A 469 -3.72 -2.17 -4.79
C THR A 469 -3.88 -0.79 -5.40
N VAL A 470 -3.61 0.23 -4.60
CA VAL A 470 -3.48 1.61 -5.06
C VAL A 470 -2.05 1.81 -5.49
N ARG A 471 -1.85 1.93 -6.80
CA ARG A 471 -0.52 2.01 -7.42
C ARG A 471 0.03 3.42 -7.42
N MET A 472 1.37 3.52 -7.42
CA MET A 472 2.11 4.76 -7.60
C MET A 472 1.77 5.85 -6.57
N GLN A 473 1.35 5.44 -5.37
CA GLN A 473 1.02 6.32 -4.27
C GLN A 473 1.45 5.69 -2.93
N PRO A 474 2.04 6.46 -2.01
CA PRO A 474 2.36 5.97 -0.68
C PRO A 474 1.11 5.83 0.20
N ALA A 475 1.17 4.93 1.17
CA ALA A 475 0.03 4.60 2.04
C ALA A 475 -0.51 5.80 2.86
N ILE A 476 0.31 6.81 3.12
CA ILE A 476 -0.15 8.05 3.79
C ILE A 476 -1.30 8.74 3.02
N MET A 477 -1.40 8.53 1.69
CA MET A 477 -2.50 9.05 0.87
C MET A 477 -3.86 8.43 1.21
N ALA A 478 -3.88 7.29 1.91
CA ALA A 478 -5.11 6.67 2.41
C ALA A 478 -5.68 7.38 3.66
N TRP A 479 -4.94 8.32 4.27
CA TRP A 479 -5.38 8.99 5.49
C TRP A 479 -6.61 9.87 5.25
N THR A 480 -7.75 9.38 5.64
CA THR A 480 -9.06 10.00 5.35
C THR A 480 -9.19 11.38 5.98
N GLY A 481 -9.47 12.38 5.16
CA GLY A 481 -9.69 13.77 5.62
C GLY A 481 -8.45 14.51 6.07
N ALA A 482 -7.25 13.94 5.90
CA ALA A 482 -6.00 14.66 6.10
C ALA A 482 -5.62 15.50 4.88
N THR A 483 -4.84 16.53 5.10
CA THR A 483 -4.13 17.25 4.03
C THR A 483 -2.74 16.67 3.93
N ILE A 484 -2.32 16.25 2.72
CA ILE A 484 -1.02 15.67 2.46
C ILE A 484 -0.26 16.55 1.48
N ASN A 485 0.92 17.02 1.86
CA ASN A 485 1.82 17.84 1.04
C ASN A 485 3.06 17.04 0.68
N GLN A 486 3.33 16.86 -0.61
CA GLN A 486 4.59 16.31 -1.10
C GLN A 486 5.64 17.43 -1.15
N ILE A 487 6.84 17.16 -0.67
CA ILE A 487 7.95 18.10 -0.61
C ILE A 487 9.20 17.47 -1.23
N GLN A 488 9.85 18.22 -2.11
CA GLN A 488 11.14 17.89 -2.70
C GLN A 488 12.14 18.97 -2.31
N PRO A 489 12.98 18.74 -1.28
CA PRO A 489 13.82 19.77 -0.71
C PRO A 489 14.97 20.19 -1.62
N ASP A 490 15.45 19.30 -2.48
CA ASP A 490 16.63 19.49 -3.32
C ASP A 490 16.48 18.74 -4.64
N PRO A 491 15.68 19.28 -5.59
CA PRO A 491 15.38 18.62 -6.84
C PRO A 491 16.63 18.20 -7.61
N GLY A 492 16.69 16.92 -8.01
CA GLY A 492 17.82 16.32 -8.73
C GLY A 492 18.98 15.85 -7.85
N ASN A 493 19.02 16.20 -6.55
CA ASN A 493 20.11 15.85 -5.63
C ASN A 493 19.65 15.01 -4.44
N ASP A 494 18.37 15.02 -4.09
CA ASP A 494 17.82 14.20 -3.02
C ASP A 494 16.32 13.92 -3.26
N GLY A 495 15.76 12.97 -2.50
CA GLY A 495 14.44 12.44 -2.66
C GLY A 495 13.30 13.33 -2.16
N ILE A 496 12.15 12.73 -2.02
CA ILE A 496 10.90 13.39 -1.58
C ILE A 496 10.42 12.85 -0.23
N TRP A 497 9.63 13.67 0.44
CA TRP A 497 8.92 13.32 1.65
C TRP A 497 7.52 13.95 1.67
N PHE A 498 6.67 13.48 2.58
CA PHE A 498 5.29 13.93 2.69
C PHE A 498 5.02 14.43 4.10
N MET A 499 4.34 15.59 4.20
CA MET A 499 3.76 16.10 5.43
C MET A 499 2.26 15.92 5.38
N GLY A 500 1.77 15.01 6.18
CA GLY A 500 0.33 14.86 6.45
C GLY A 500 -0.07 15.59 7.72
N TYR A 501 -1.27 16.18 7.75
CA TYR A 501 -1.85 16.69 8.98
C TYR A 501 -3.38 16.60 8.96
N LYS A 502 -3.94 16.37 10.13
CA LYS A 502 -5.39 16.36 10.37
C LYS A 502 -5.68 17.03 11.69
N ILE A 503 -6.65 17.96 11.68
CA ILE A 503 -7.11 18.62 12.88
C ILE A 503 -8.56 18.23 13.13
N THR A 504 -8.86 17.83 14.36
CA THR A 504 -10.21 17.48 14.80
C THR A 504 -10.61 18.30 16.02
N ASN A 505 -11.91 18.40 16.28
CA ASN A 505 -12.43 19.06 17.48
C ASN A 505 -13.20 18.02 18.30
N PRO A 506 -12.52 17.26 19.18
CA PRO A 506 -13.15 16.19 19.95
C PRO A 506 -14.14 16.69 20.99
N SER A 507 -14.01 17.93 21.47
CA SER A 507 -14.93 18.59 22.38
C SER A 507 -14.82 20.11 22.26
N THR A 508 -15.84 20.83 22.74
CA THR A 508 -15.86 22.30 22.72
C THR A 508 -14.60 22.87 23.39
N GLY A 509 -13.86 23.70 22.65
CA GLY A 509 -12.62 24.35 23.14
C GLY A 509 -11.39 23.46 23.17
N VAL A 510 -11.45 22.23 22.64
CA VAL A 510 -10.30 21.35 22.50
C VAL A 510 -10.11 20.99 21.03
N TRP A 511 -8.95 21.29 20.49
CA TRP A 511 -8.55 20.96 19.14
C TRP A 511 -7.39 19.98 19.17
N HIS A 512 -7.57 18.81 18.55
CA HIS A 512 -6.53 17.80 18.40
C HIS A 512 -5.77 18.02 17.10
N TYR A 513 -4.46 18.15 17.19
CA TYR A 513 -3.54 18.34 16.07
C TYR A 513 -2.72 17.07 15.90
N GLU A 514 -2.88 16.43 14.77
CA GLU A 514 -2.12 15.24 14.38
C GLU A 514 -1.31 15.54 13.12
N TYR A 515 0.00 15.27 13.17
CA TYR A 515 0.94 15.41 12.07
C TYR A 515 1.63 14.08 11.80
N ALA A 516 1.87 13.77 10.53
CA ALA A 516 2.60 12.58 10.10
C ALA A 516 3.63 12.97 9.03
N LEU A 517 4.89 12.66 9.27
CA LEU A 517 5.95 12.85 8.29
C LEU A 517 6.38 11.50 7.75
N TYR A 518 6.24 11.29 6.44
CA TYR A 518 6.71 10.12 5.72
C TYR A 518 7.89 10.49 4.83
N ASN A 519 9.04 9.88 5.08
CA ASN A 519 10.19 9.99 4.20
C ASN A 519 10.15 8.86 3.16
N MET A 520 9.82 9.18 1.93
CA MET A 520 9.72 8.17 0.88
C MET A 520 11.12 7.69 0.44
N ASN A 521 12.00 8.60 0.03
CA ASN A 521 13.34 8.26 -0.46
C ASN A 521 14.39 9.36 -0.26
N LEU A 522 14.21 10.22 0.75
CA LEU A 522 15.16 11.27 1.09
C LEU A 522 16.36 10.70 1.87
N ASP A 523 17.58 10.80 1.33
CA ASP A 523 18.79 10.26 1.99
C ASP A 523 19.18 11.05 3.24
N ARG A 524 19.06 12.38 3.22
CA ARG A 524 19.49 13.21 4.36
C ARG A 524 18.70 13.00 5.64
N SER A 525 17.56 12.30 5.60
CA SER A 525 16.71 11.97 6.74
C SER A 525 16.27 13.20 7.56
N ILE A 526 15.27 13.04 8.43
CA ILE A 526 14.71 14.15 9.20
C ILE A 526 14.95 13.90 10.69
N GLN A 527 15.45 14.91 11.41
CA GLN A 527 15.74 14.82 12.85
C GLN A 527 14.92 15.75 13.73
N SER A 528 14.27 16.77 13.18
CA SER A 528 13.50 17.71 14.00
C SER A 528 12.27 18.23 13.29
N VAL A 529 11.22 18.47 14.06
CA VAL A 529 9.96 19.07 13.62
C VAL A 529 9.54 20.11 14.64
N SER A 530 9.36 21.35 14.20
CA SER A 530 8.90 22.46 15.02
C SER A 530 7.59 23.01 14.48
N VAL A 531 6.54 22.99 15.31
CA VAL A 531 5.22 23.53 14.99
C VAL A 531 5.06 24.86 15.73
N PRO A 532 4.72 25.97 15.03
CA PRO A 532 4.50 27.24 15.68
C PRO A 532 3.25 27.22 16.55
N LEU A 533 3.30 27.89 17.69
CA LEU A 533 2.18 28.12 18.57
C LEU A 533 1.89 29.62 18.59
N GLY A 534 0.61 29.97 18.53
CA GLY A 534 0.18 31.33 18.72
C GLY A 534 0.39 31.82 20.16
N VAL A 535 0.40 33.13 20.35
CA VAL A 535 0.56 33.73 21.69
C VAL A 535 -0.61 33.32 22.58
N GLY A 536 -0.29 32.81 23.77
CA GLY A 536 -1.29 32.42 24.77
C GLY A 536 -1.98 31.08 24.52
N VAL A 537 -1.50 30.30 23.55
CA VAL A 537 -1.99 28.93 23.32
C VAL A 537 -1.54 28.00 24.44
N ASN A 538 -2.49 27.28 25.02
CA ASN A 538 -2.22 26.18 25.96
C ASN A 538 -2.31 24.86 25.21
N ILE A 539 -1.30 24.01 25.38
CA ILE A 539 -1.25 22.68 24.77
C ILE A 539 -1.18 21.60 25.86
N SER A 540 -1.72 20.43 25.53
CA SER A 540 -1.73 19.23 26.39
C SER A 540 -1.66 17.98 25.54
N ASN A 541 -1.61 16.80 26.16
CA ASN A 541 -1.59 15.49 25.49
C ASN A 541 -0.56 15.41 24.36
N ILE A 542 0.64 15.97 24.66
CA ILE A 542 1.76 15.95 23.71
C ILE A 542 2.27 14.51 23.60
N ASP A 543 2.33 13.99 22.39
CA ASP A 543 2.76 12.61 22.16
C ASP A 543 3.54 12.47 20.85
N PHE A 544 4.16 11.30 20.67
CA PHE A 544 5.04 10.95 19.58
C PHE A 544 4.92 9.46 19.26
N HIS A 545 4.89 9.08 17.98
CA HIS A 545 4.93 7.70 17.56
C HIS A 545 5.96 7.49 16.44
N ALA A 546 6.70 6.38 16.54
CA ALA A 546 7.63 5.88 15.53
C ALA A 546 7.51 4.35 15.44
N PRO A 547 7.69 3.75 14.25
CA PRO A 547 7.68 2.30 14.11
C PRO A 547 8.85 1.65 14.86
N PRO A 548 8.74 0.38 15.27
CA PRO A 548 9.85 -0.37 15.81
C PRO A 548 11.04 -0.39 14.84
N GLN A 549 12.25 -0.25 15.38
CA GLN A 549 13.49 -0.38 14.61
C GLN A 549 13.99 -1.83 14.67
N GLU A 550 14.65 -2.27 13.60
CA GLU A 550 15.35 -3.55 13.62
C GLU A 550 16.54 -3.49 14.59
N PRO A 551 16.76 -4.53 15.42
CA PRO A 551 17.97 -4.64 16.23
C PRO A 551 19.23 -4.63 15.36
N GLY A 552 20.35 -4.23 15.95
CA GLY A 552 21.64 -4.27 15.27
C GLY A 552 22.10 -5.71 14.99
N TRP A 553 22.63 -5.93 13.82
CA TRP A 553 23.22 -7.19 13.37
C TRP A 553 24.65 -6.99 12.90
N PRO A 554 25.51 -7.99 12.94
CA PRO A 554 26.81 -7.90 12.31
C PRO A 554 26.68 -7.46 10.85
N TYR A 555 27.39 -6.39 10.48
CA TYR A 555 27.40 -5.84 9.12
C TYR A 555 26.06 -5.28 8.62
N ASP A 556 25.22 -4.75 9.50
CA ASP A 556 23.94 -4.14 9.13
C ASP A 556 24.06 -2.71 8.57
N GLY A 557 25.26 -2.18 8.43
CA GLY A 557 25.54 -0.83 7.91
C GLY A 557 25.27 0.31 8.88
N THR A 558 24.77 0.03 10.08
CA THR A 558 24.65 1.03 11.15
C THR A 558 25.99 1.25 11.86
N PHE A 559 26.13 2.38 12.52
CA PHE A 559 27.36 2.66 13.25
C PHE A 559 27.59 1.62 14.35
N ASN A 560 28.74 0.96 14.31
CA ASN A 560 29.11 -0.17 15.18
C ASN A 560 28.13 -1.35 15.16
N ASN A 561 27.34 -1.53 14.11
CA ASN A 561 26.37 -2.62 13.96
C ASN A 561 25.33 -2.69 15.12
N GLN A 562 24.89 -1.53 15.60
CA GLN A 562 23.99 -1.45 16.77
C GLN A 562 22.50 -1.33 16.40
N GLY A 563 22.18 -1.26 15.11
CA GLY A 563 20.86 -0.88 14.64
C GLY A 563 20.55 0.60 14.86
N TYR A 564 19.42 1.05 14.37
CA TYR A 564 18.95 2.40 14.64
C TYR A 564 18.27 2.48 16.01
N SER A 565 18.46 3.61 16.70
CA SER A 565 17.85 3.86 18.01
C SER A 565 16.31 3.91 17.91
N SER A 566 15.64 3.35 18.90
CA SER A 566 14.19 3.52 19.12
C SER A 566 13.89 4.54 20.22
N THR A 567 14.88 5.29 20.70
CA THR A 567 14.69 6.31 21.73
C THR A 567 13.68 7.36 21.25
N PRO A 568 12.59 7.61 21.99
CA PRO A 568 11.61 8.63 21.62
C PRO A 568 12.25 10.03 21.47
N TRP A 569 11.73 10.83 20.58
CA TRP A 569 12.19 12.20 20.39
C TRP A 569 11.92 13.04 21.61
N THR A 570 12.87 13.91 21.94
CA THR A 570 12.72 14.88 23.02
C THR A 570 11.79 16.01 22.58
N VAL A 571 10.94 16.45 23.52
CA VAL A 571 9.98 17.53 23.29
C VAL A 571 10.47 18.79 24.00
N THR A 572 10.50 19.91 23.29
CA THR A 572 10.79 21.23 23.85
C THR A 572 9.64 22.17 23.51
N GLN A 573 8.99 22.71 24.53
CA GLN A 573 7.97 23.74 24.37
C GLN A 573 8.57 25.11 24.70
N ALA A 574 8.47 26.02 23.76
CA ALA A 574 8.77 27.44 23.90
C ALA A 574 7.46 28.26 23.91
N SER A 575 7.54 29.55 24.16
CA SER A 575 6.37 30.43 24.18
C SER A 575 5.62 30.54 22.84
N ASN A 576 6.29 30.19 21.74
CA ASN A 576 5.76 30.36 20.36
C ASN A 576 5.94 29.12 19.49
N SER A 577 6.38 27.99 20.05
CA SER A 577 6.56 26.74 19.30
C SER A 577 6.60 25.52 20.22
N ILE A 578 6.27 24.37 19.63
CA ILE A 578 6.60 23.05 20.16
C ILE A 578 7.51 22.35 19.16
N THR A 579 8.59 21.74 19.66
CA THR A 579 9.61 21.10 18.84
C THR A 579 9.90 19.70 19.36
N TRP A 580 9.87 18.73 18.47
CA TRP A 580 10.38 17.38 18.68
C TRP A 580 11.74 17.25 18.02
N ASN A 581 12.70 16.62 18.71
CA ASN A 581 14.06 16.44 18.21
C ASN A 581 14.57 15.03 18.52
N ALA A 582 15.17 14.39 17.53
CA ALA A 582 16.10 13.30 17.73
C ALA A 582 17.49 13.84 18.13
N GLU A 583 18.40 12.94 18.50
CA GLU A 583 19.83 13.27 18.60
C GLU A 583 20.35 13.72 17.24
N THR A 584 21.31 14.64 17.23
CA THR A 584 21.99 15.05 15.99
C THR A 584 22.89 13.94 15.46
N PHE A 585 23.20 13.96 14.18
CA PHE A 585 24.14 12.99 13.58
C PHE A 585 25.51 12.98 14.27
N ALA A 586 25.98 14.13 14.74
CA ALA A 586 27.25 14.22 15.49
C ALA A 586 27.19 13.59 16.88
N GLN A 587 26.01 13.58 17.53
CA GLN A 587 25.81 12.95 18.82
C GLN A 587 25.61 11.44 18.67
N ASN A 588 24.81 11.02 17.68
CA ASN A 588 24.49 9.63 17.43
C ASN A 588 24.18 9.41 15.93
N GLN A 589 25.08 8.74 15.21
CA GLN A 589 24.84 8.41 13.80
C GLN A 589 23.66 7.45 13.62
N ASN A 590 23.34 6.66 14.66
CA ASN A 590 22.18 5.76 14.69
C ASN A 590 20.95 6.41 15.34
N ALA A 591 20.90 7.75 15.44
CA ALA A 591 19.75 8.46 16.02
C ALA A 591 18.42 7.97 15.45
N ASN A 592 17.37 8.00 16.26
CA ASN A 592 16.00 7.71 15.85
C ASN A 592 15.46 8.83 14.95
N ALA A 593 15.92 8.86 13.70
CA ALA A 593 15.52 9.85 12.71
C ALA A 593 14.48 9.27 11.74
N ILE A 594 13.69 10.12 11.07
CA ILE A 594 12.80 9.67 10.00
C ILE A 594 13.67 9.36 8.78
N ARG A 595 14.05 8.10 8.67
CA ARG A 595 14.85 7.58 7.57
C ARG A 595 13.95 7.16 6.42
N PHE A 596 14.51 6.82 5.28
CA PHE A 596 13.68 6.44 4.12
C PHE A 596 12.75 5.26 4.44
N GLY A 597 11.55 5.33 3.87
CA GLY A 597 10.50 4.34 4.10
C GLY A 597 9.92 4.38 5.51
N THR A 598 10.13 5.46 6.31
CA THR A 598 9.54 5.57 7.64
C THR A 598 8.62 6.78 7.78
N LEU A 599 7.55 6.61 8.58
CA LEU A 599 6.58 7.62 8.93
C LEU A 599 6.52 7.77 10.45
N TYR A 600 6.69 9.01 10.94
CA TYR A 600 6.59 9.34 12.36
C TYR A 600 5.46 10.32 12.61
N ASN A 601 4.79 10.17 13.76
CA ASN A 601 3.69 11.01 14.15
C ASN A 601 4.05 11.94 15.30
N PHE A 602 3.47 13.14 15.26
CA PHE A 602 3.61 14.19 16.26
C PHE A 602 2.22 14.74 16.57
N ARG A 603 1.84 14.82 17.83
CA ARG A 603 0.49 15.23 18.21
C ARG A 603 0.44 16.03 19.48
N PHE A 604 -0.60 16.84 19.60
CA PHE A 604 -0.99 17.54 20.83
C PHE A 604 -2.44 18.03 20.75
N ASP A 605 -3.02 18.33 21.90
CA ASP A 605 -4.27 19.06 21.98
C ASP A 605 -4.00 20.54 22.30
N ALA A 606 -4.82 21.45 21.77
CA ALA A 606 -4.73 22.88 22.03
C ALA A 606 -6.10 23.47 22.33
N ASP A 607 -6.11 24.60 23.06
CA ASP A 607 -7.32 25.38 23.38
C ASP A 607 -7.71 26.37 22.27
N GLN A 608 -6.97 26.42 21.17
CA GLN A 608 -7.19 27.35 20.06
C GLN A 608 -7.47 26.61 18.75
N PRO A 609 -8.36 27.19 17.89
CA PRO A 609 -8.67 26.61 16.58
C PRO A 609 -7.48 26.70 15.61
N PRO A 610 -7.52 25.89 14.52
CA PRO A 610 -6.45 25.89 13.53
C PRO A 610 -6.43 27.16 12.68
N GLN A 611 -5.22 27.56 12.31
CA GLN A 611 -4.94 28.56 11.27
C GLN A 611 -3.80 28.08 10.35
N THR A 612 -3.71 28.66 9.17
CA THR A 612 -2.60 28.40 8.25
C THR A 612 -1.28 28.82 8.89
N ALA A 613 -0.30 27.94 8.86
CA ALA A 613 1.03 28.14 9.44
C ALA A 613 2.08 27.36 8.65
N SER A 614 3.33 27.40 9.09
CA SER A 614 4.40 26.59 8.54
C SER A 614 5.20 25.93 9.66
N ALA A 615 5.34 24.60 9.58
CA ALA A 615 6.29 23.88 10.43
C ALA A 615 7.70 24.05 9.90
N THR A 616 8.69 24.02 10.80
CA THR A 616 10.11 23.95 10.42
C THR A 616 10.58 22.50 10.59
N VAL A 617 11.19 21.96 9.54
CA VAL A 617 11.72 20.59 9.51
C VAL A 617 13.23 20.64 9.34
N GLY A 618 13.96 19.99 10.24
CA GLY A 618 15.43 19.91 10.22
C GLY A 618 15.92 18.54 9.80
N PHE A 619 17.04 18.49 9.07
CA PHE A 619 17.61 17.25 8.54
C PHE A 619 18.66 16.66 9.48
N LEU A 620 18.78 15.30 9.48
CA LEU A 620 19.79 14.58 10.25
C LEU A 620 21.20 14.77 9.66
N LYS A 621 21.33 14.54 8.35
CA LYS A 621 22.56 14.80 7.60
C LYS A 621 22.62 16.29 7.20
N THR A 622 23.51 16.65 6.32
CA THR A 622 23.67 18.05 5.89
C THR A 622 22.43 18.60 5.19
N GLY A 623 22.11 19.85 5.45
CA GLY A 623 20.99 20.57 4.83
C GLY A 623 20.47 21.68 5.75
N SER A 624 20.04 22.81 5.19
CA SER A 624 19.34 23.85 5.95
C SER A 624 17.92 23.41 6.27
N PRO A 625 17.41 23.71 7.48
CA PRO A 625 16.00 23.48 7.79
C PRO A 625 15.09 24.15 6.78
N MET A 626 13.94 23.54 6.52
CA MET A 626 12.96 24.09 5.59
C MET A 626 11.59 24.21 6.24
N MET A 627 10.77 25.09 5.64
CA MET A 627 9.39 25.30 6.09
C MET A 627 8.42 24.55 5.21
N VAL A 628 7.41 23.95 5.84
CA VAL A 628 6.32 23.25 5.16
C VAL A 628 4.98 23.76 5.65
N ALA A 629 4.05 23.98 4.72
CA ALA A 629 2.71 24.44 5.02
C ALA A 629 1.94 23.41 5.85
N ILE A 630 1.33 23.86 6.95
CA ILE A 630 0.49 23.09 7.84
C ILE A 630 -0.67 23.96 8.33
N GLN A 631 -1.52 23.38 9.17
CA GLN A 631 -2.35 24.14 10.11
C GLN A 631 -1.80 23.99 11.54
N ALA A 632 -1.81 25.06 12.31
CA ALA A 632 -1.36 25.11 13.69
C ALA A 632 -2.32 25.97 14.53
N PRO A 633 -2.27 25.91 15.88
CA PRO A 633 -3.17 26.67 16.73
C PRO A 633 -3.08 28.19 16.48
N ALA A 634 -4.22 28.84 16.31
CA ALA A 634 -4.31 30.28 16.18
C ALA A 634 -3.82 30.97 17.47
N GLY A 635 -2.98 32.00 17.35
CA GLY A 635 -2.72 32.89 18.47
C GLY A 635 -3.93 33.77 18.78
N GLY A 636 -4.05 34.20 20.02
CA GLY A 636 -4.93 35.34 20.33
C GLY A 636 -4.58 36.51 19.40
N THR A 637 -5.56 37.19 18.87
CA THR A 637 -5.36 38.31 17.93
C THR A 637 -4.29 39.23 18.50
N PRO A 638 -3.16 39.45 17.84
CA PRO A 638 -2.17 40.39 18.32
C PRO A 638 -2.89 41.74 18.41
N THR A 639 -2.96 42.34 19.60
CA THR A 639 -3.36 43.74 19.70
C THR A 639 -2.49 44.49 18.69
N PRO A 640 -3.07 45.21 17.73
CA PRO A 640 -2.29 45.89 16.72
C PRO A 640 -1.29 46.79 17.45
N THR A 641 -0.01 46.45 17.34
CA THR A 641 1.07 47.37 17.78
C THR A 641 0.82 48.68 17.07
N PRO A 642 0.67 49.78 17.78
CA PRO A 642 0.40 51.07 17.12
C PRO A 642 1.51 51.27 16.07
N THR A 643 1.10 51.36 14.83
CA THR A 643 1.99 51.66 13.72
C THR A 643 2.68 52.97 14.10
N PRO A 644 4.01 53.03 14.20
CA PRO A 644 4.69 54.28 14.49
C PRO A 644 4.26 55.30 13.44
N THR A 645 3.64 56.36 13.90
CA THR A 645 3.23 57.50 13.07
C THR A 645 4.48 57.95 12.33
N ALA A 646 4.45 57.82 11.01
CA ALA A 646 5.58 58.23 10.18
C ALA A 646 5.90 59.67 10.46
N THR A 647 7.01 59.94 11.14
CA THR A 647 7.57 61.29 11.29
C THR A 647 7.89 61.78 9.87
N ALA A 648 7.26 62.88 9.51
CA ALA A 648 7.42 63.50 8.19
C ALA A 648 8.92 63.70 7.92
N THR A 649 9.47 62.93 7.04
CA THR A 649 10.86 63.09 6.53
C THR A 649 10.89 64.36 5.70
N ALA A 650 11.74 65.33 6.09
CA ALA A 650 11.93 66.55 5.36
C ALA A 650 12.29 66.26 3.90
N THR A 651 11.58 66.89 2.98
CA THR A 651 11.82 66.75 1.53
C THR A 651 13.26 67.18 1.20
N PRO A 652 14.11 66.36 0.62
CA PRO A 652 15.43 66.77 0.21
C PRO A 652 15.35 67.78 -0.96
N THR A 653 15.98 68.93 -0.79
CA THR A 653 16.15 69.97 -1.83
C THR A 653 16.90 69.36 -3.01
N ALA A 654 16.38 69.50 -4.21
CA ALA A 654 16.94 68.95 -5.43
C ALA A 654 18.33 69.52 -5.72
N THR A 655 19.32 68.68 -5.75
CA THR A 655 20.68 68.99 -6.21
C THR A 655 20.71 69.05 -7.74
N PRO A 656 21.33 70.04 -8.39
CA PRO A 656 21.35 70.12 -9.85
C PRO A 656 22.16 68.98 -10.48
N ARG A 657 21.57 68.38 -11.52
CA ARG A 657 22.14 67.29 -12.30
C ARG A 657 23.42 67.70 -13.04
N PRO A 658 24.52 66.98 -12.95
CA PRO A 658 25.69 67.23 -13.74
C PRO A 658 25.44 66.86 -15.22
N THR A 659 25.98 67.72 -16.12
CA THR A 659 25.94 67.58 -17.58
C THR A 659 26.77 66.37 -18.02
N PRO A 660 26.35 65.53 -18.96
CA PRO A 660 27.16 64.40 -19.41
C PRO A 660 28.32 64.83 -20.30
N SER A 661 29.50 64.32 -19.98
CA SER A 661 30.69 64.45 -20.83
C SER A 661 30.60 63.52 -22.06
N PRO A 662 31.21 63.93 -23.21
CA PRO A 662 31.15 63.14 -24.44
C PRO A 662 31.94 61.85 -24.33
N ARG A 663 31.32 60.74 -24.80
CA ARG A 663 31.99 59.44 -24.91
C ARG A 663 33.09 59.47 -25.97
N SER A 664 34.28 59.04 -25.58
CA SER A 664 35.37 58.73 -26.53
C SER A 664 35.07 57.37 -27.20
N HIS A 665 35.14 57.32 -28.52
CA HIS A 665 35.04 56.10 -29.31
C HIS A 665 36.30 55.23 -29.09
N ALA A 666 36.09 53.99 -28.60
CA ALA A 666 37.12 52.98 -28.56
C ALA A 666 37.28 52.32 -29.94
N SER A 667 38.52 52.27 -30.41
CA SER A 667 38.89 51.58 -31.66
C SER A 667 38.67 50.06 -31.58
N PRO A 668 38.31 49.39 -32.70
CA PRO A 668 38.08 47.94 -32.72
C PRO A 668 39.41 47.19 -32.51
N ARG A 669 39.33 46.13 -31.67
CA ARG A 669 40.39 45.14 -31.49
C ARG A 669 40.58 44.28 -32.75
N PRO A 670 41.82 43.95 -33.13
CA PRO A 670 42.09 43.02 -34.23
C PRO A 670 41.70 41.60 -33.88
N ARG A 671 41.21 40.86 -34.87
CA ARG A 671 40.77 39.48 -34.85
C ARG A 671 41.97 38.54 -34.69
N PRO A 672 41.93 37.50 -33.84
CA PRO A 672 43.00 36.53 -33.77
C PRO A 672 43.03 35.62 -34.99
N THR A 673 44.22 35.30 -35.45
CA THR A 673 44.52 34.40 -36.58
C THR A 673 44.29 32.95 -36.19
N PRO A 674 43.73 32.08 -37.05
CA PRO A 674 43.57 30.65 -36.75
C PRO A 674 44.93 29.92 -36.79
N LEU A 675 45.12 29.01 -35.79
CA LEU A 675 46.26 28.08 -35.76
C LEU A 675 46.01 26.92 -36.77
N PRO A 676 47.04 26.40 -37.43
CA PRO A 676 46.92 25.26 -38.33
C PRO A 676 46.72 23.97 -37.54
N ARG A 677 45.84 23.10 -38.07
CA ARG A 677 45.68 21.74 -37.60
C ARG A 677 46.81 20.83 -38.13
N PRO A 678 47.20 19.84 -37.32
CA PRO A 678 48.00 18.72 -37.81
C PRO A 678 47.18 17.75 -38.67
#